data_47889f7f4d878586df0f4ce206392206
#
_entry.id   47889f7f4d878586df0f4ce206392206
#
_cell.length_a   1.000
_cell.length_b   1.000
_cell.length_c   1.000
_cell.angle_alpha   90.00
_cell.angle_beta   90.00
_cell.angle_gamma   90.00
#
_symmetry.space_group_name_H-M   'P 1'
#
loop_
_entity.id
_entity.type
_entity.pdbx_description
1 polymer ?
#
loop_
_entity_poly.entity_id
_entity_poly.type
_entity_poly.pdbx_seq_one_letter_code
_entity_poly.pdbx_strand_id
1 'polypeptide(L)'
;MPIDITRRDFINGAVIGAGGLLLSGCGNEVATEIPVTAGAPGVFNPPDPSAYYPPTQTGMRGSHEGSFEVAHELAWRGKKPKHYEALEEHYDLIVVGAGMSGLAAARYYQQKMGADARILILDNHDDFGGHAKRNEFHQDGRMMLSLGGAQNIEALSGYSDAARELMAGIGIDDNFIEFMNQQTPDELFLAGKMEAENGIAMPGANGHVTVGGNWLAAMFGGKDYEKSVRALPLPTTEQDKLIDLFAGHQDFLDDFSLTEKWEYINTTSYNRYLVDKVGLAESTLPILNAIVINLAGVSGWNLTVLEGITSGCAGIKSMGWVGKATAKLAELALDSLLSVTMFPDGNASVARLLVQKLIPAVAPGMQGTQDVAIARFDYSALDQENHATRLRLNSTAVGVRENNNNQVEVDYVQQGKAQRVTADHCVLACYNALIPHLCPEMPEDQKEGLSYGVKTPFVYANVQLKDGQAYSKLGATLFQCPYDPFQWVSTSPAVAVGGYEPPRGPDDPMVVFMMRSPMTGPEQPASCRDQLRMARHTVYSTPFDDYEQQIRQQLQSLLGKHGFNHETDIQAITVNRIPHGYAYAYLSLYDPKWEEGQAPHEIGRAQFGRISIANTDSEATALMNLAFDAAWRAVEEQTA
;
A
#
# COMPACT_ATOMS: atom_id res chain seq x y z
N MET A 1 -6.10 35.00 17.32
CA MET A 1 -5.04 34.05 17.69
C MET A 1 -4.57 33.42 16.40
N PRO A 2 -3.26 33.31 16.12
CA PRO A 2 -2.83 32.50 14.97
C PRO A 2 -3.22 31.05 15.24
N ILE A 3 -3.84 30.42 14.26
CA ILE A 3 -4.17 28.99 14.28
C ILE A 3 -2.83 28.28 14.11
N ASP A 4 -2.31 27.72 15.18
CA ASP A 4 -1.03 27.00 15.17
C ASP A 4 -1.30 25.57 14.69
N ILE A 5 -1.47 25.43 13.36
CA ILE A 5 -1.47 24.12 12.70
C ILE A 5 0.00 23.74 12.58
N THR A 6 0.44 22.77 13.36
CA THR A 6 1.83 22.31 13.27
C THR A 6 2.04 21.59 11.93
N ARG A 7 3.27 21.63 11.43
CA ARG A 7 3.69 20.88 10.24
C ARG A 7 3.32 19.38 10.36
N ARG A 8 3.22 18.88 11.58
CA ARG A 8 2.85 17.49 11.92
C ARG A 8 1.34 17.25 11.80
N ASP A 9 0.48 18.18 12.22
CA ASP A 9 -0.99 18.09 12.04
C ASP A 9 -1.33 18.11 10.54
N PHE A 10 -0.55 18.85 9.75
CA PHE A 10 -0.64 18.89 8.30
C PHE A 10 -0.16 17.58 7.64
N ILE A 11 1.00 17.07 8.04
CA ILE A 11 1.57 15.82 7.50
C ILE A 11 0.68 14.62 7.88
N ASN A 12 0.18 14.53 9.10
CA ASN A 12 -0.69 13.42 9.52
C ASN A 12 -2.02 13.42 8.74
N GLY A 13 -2.63 14.58 8.52
CA GLY A 13 -3.83 14.68 7.69
C GLY A 13 -3.56 14.34 6.21
N ALA A 14 -2.44 14.82 5.67
CA ALA A 14 -2.02 14.56 4.30
C ALA A 14 -1.60 13.10 4.08
N VAL A 15 -0.93 12.49 5.06
CA VAL A 15 -0.44 11.11 5.00
C VAL A 15 -1.57 10.08 5.09
N ILE A 16 -2.60 10.34 5.86
CA ILE A 16 -3.81 9.51 5.87
C ILE A 16 -4.44 9.50 4.46
N GLY A 17 -4.33 10.61 3.70
CA GLY A 17 -4.81 10.73 2.32
C GLY A 17 -3.93 10.11 1.22
N ALA A 18 -2.65 9.76 1.51
CA ALA A 18 -1.66 9.39 0.49
C ALA A 18 -1.78 7.97 -0.10
N GLY A 19 -2.64 7.14 0.42
CA GLY A 19 -2.75 5.72 0.05
C GLY A 19 -3.57 5.42 -1.20
N GLY A 20 -3.30 6.02 -2.36
CA GLY A 20 -3.73 5.40 -3.62
C GLY A 20 -4.87 5.98 -4.40
N LEU A 21 -4.77 7.21 -4.89
CA LEU A 21 -5.63 7.73 -5.95
C LEU A 21 -4.99 7.50 -7.32
N LEU A 22 -5.57 6.60 -8.10
CA LEU A 22 -5.34 6.49 -9.54
C LEU A 22 -6.04 7.68 -10.23
N LEU A 23 -5.37 8.80 -10.36
CA LEU A 23 -5.84 9.89 -11.22
C LEU A 23 -4.80 10.11 -12.32
N SER A 24 -5.18 9.69 -13.53
CA SER A 24 -4.49 10.09 -14.75
C SER A 24 -4.74 11.60 -14.95
N GLY A 25 -3.74 12.42 -14.64
CA GLY A 25 -3.80 13.84 -14.93
C GLY A 25 -3.63 14.11 -16.43
N CYS A 26 -4.64 14.67 -17.08
CA CYS A 26 -4.54 15.21 -18.42
C CYS A 26 -3.71 16.51 -18.39
N GLY A 27 -2.46 16.44 -18.87
CA GLY A 27 -1.66 17.61 -19.22
C GLY A 27 -1.28 17.54 -20.69
N ASN A 28 -1.89 18.41 -21.51
CA ASN A 28 -1.50 18.61 -22.90
C ASN A 28 -0.20 19.42 -22.96
N GLU A 29 0.92 18.80 -23.31
CA GLU A 29 2.01 19.49 -24.02
C GLU A 29 2.73 18.53 -24.97
N VAL A 30 3.14 19.09 -26.10
CA VAL A 30 3.64 18.43 -27.30
C VAL A 30 4.94 17.67 -27.01
N ALA A 31 4.92 16.36 -27.17
CA ALA A 31 6.07 15.46 -26.99
C ALA A 31 7.07 15.57 -28.17
N THR A 32 8.32 15.74 -27.82
CA THR A 32 9.44 15.38 -28.68
C THR A 32 9.64 13.85 -28.61
N GLU A 33 9.54 13.19 -29.77
CA GLU A 33 9.73 11.74 -29.87
C GLU A 33 11.14 11.34 -29.38
N ILE A 34 11.16 10.62 -28.24
CA ILE A 34 12.33 9.84 -27.82
C ILE A 34 12.20 8.47 -28.50
N PRO A 35 13.22 7.96 -29.17
CA PRO A 35 13.13 6.66 -29.84
C PRO A 35 12.89 5.57 -28.82
N VAL A 36 11.75 4.92 -28.88
CA VAL A 36 11.48 3.65 -28.15
C VAL A 36 12.39 2.60 -28.79
N THR A 37 13.49 2.29 -28.14
CA THR A 37 14.27 1.10 -28.49
C THR A 37 13.41 -0.10 -28.07
N ALA A 38 12.89 -0.81 -29.05
CA ALA A 38 12.25 -2.10 -28.81
C ALA A 38 13.17 -2.93 -27.92
N GLY A 39 12.64 -3.40 -26.78
CA GLY A 39 13.39 -4.23 -25.82
C GLY A 39 14.13 -5.34 -26.53
N ALA A 40 15.35 -5.61 -26.09
CA ALA A 40 16.18 -6.64 -26.71
C ALA A 40 15.43 -7.98 -26.77
N PRO A 41 15.36 -8.64 -27.95
CA PRO A 41 14.74 -9.95 -28.06
C PRO A 41 15.46 -10.93 -27.10
N GLY A 42 14.80 -11.39 -26.04
CA GLY A 42 15.37 -12.37 -25.09
C GLY A 42 15.16 -12.09 -23.61
N VAL A 43 14.69 -10.90 -23.23
CA VAL A 43 14.40 -10.59 -21.80
C VAL A 43 13.08 -11.23 -21.35
N PHE A 44 12.18 -11.52 -22.28
CA PHE A 44 10.93 -12.23 -22.03
C PHE A 44 11.08 -13.69 -22.44
N ASN A 45 11.29 -14.55 -21.44
CA ASN A 45 11.00 -15.98 -21.57
C ASN A 45 9.70 -16.26 -20.83
N PRO A 46 8.67 -16.87 -21.46
CA PRO A 46 7.52 -17.33 -20.74
C PRO A 46 8.00 -18.22 -19.59
N PRO A 47 7.38 -18.14 -18.39
CA PRO A 47 7.81 -18.93 -17.26
C PRO A 47 7.80 -20.41 -17.63
N ASP A 48 8.89 -21.11 -17.31
CA ASP A 48 8.87 -22.57 -17.31
C ASP A 48 7.83 -22.99 -16.25
N PRO A 49 6.73 -23.66 -16.63
CA PRO A 49 5.71 -24.06 -15.67
C PRO A 49 6.23 -24.99 -14.58
N SER A 50 7.38 -25.63 -14.79
CA SER A 50 8.04 -26.51 -13.83
C SER A 50 8.93 -25.75 -12.83
N ALA A 51 9.30 -24.51 -13.11
CA ALA A 51 10.14 -23.68 -12.23
C ALA A 51 9.26 -22.86 -11.28
N TYR A 52 9.54 -22.99 -9.97
CA TYR A 52 8.85 -22.18 -8.97
C TYR A 52 9.21 -20.70 -9.13
N TYR A 53 8.19 -19.88 -9.38
CA TYR A 53 8.33 -18.43 -9.57
C TYR A 53 7.19 -17.72 -8.86
N PRO A 54 7.42 -17.14 -7.69
CA PRO A 54 6.39 -16.56 -6.82
C PRO A 54 5.43 -15.59 -7.50
N PRO A 55 5.86 -14.67 -8.40
CA PRO A 55 4.94 -13.74 -9.05
C PRO A 55 3.82 -14.38 -9.87
N THR A 56 4.00 -15.61 -10.36
CA THR A 56 2.97 -16.34 -11.14
C THR A 56 2.06 -17.21 -10.28
N GLN A 57 2.31 -17.30 -8.97
CA GLN A 57 1.47 -18.11 -8.08
C GLN A 57 0.12 -17.44 -7.85
N THR A 58 -0.96 -18.20 -7.98
CA THR A 58 -2.33 -17.79 -7.72
C THR A 58 -2.85 -18.34 -6.39
N GLY A 59 -4.10 -18.05 -6.06
CA GLY A 59 -4.68 -18.43 -4.77
C GLY A 59 -4.31 -17.44 -3.65
N MET A 60 -4.10 -17.95 -2.43
CA MET A 60 -3.73 -17.11 -1.28
C MET A 60 -2.26 -16.72 -1.36
N ARG A 61 -1.99 -15.42 -1.39
CA ARG A 61 -0.66 -14.81 -1.38
C ARG A 61 -0.55 -13.79 -0.24
N GLY A 62 0.56 -13.06 -0.16
CA GLY A 62 0.86 -12.22 0.99
C GLY A 62 1.10 -13.10 2.23
N SER A 63 0.27 -12.96 3.25
CA SER A 63 0.30 -13.86 4.41
C SER A 63 -0.37 -15.19 4.07
N HIS A 64 0.40 -16.10 3.48
CA HIS A 64 -0.01 -17.43 3.05
C HIS A 64 0.58 -18.52 3.97
N GLU A 65 0.10 -19.75 3.84
CA GLU A 65 0.61 -20.89 4.62
C GLU A 65 2.13 -21.05 4.46
N GLY A 66 2.83 -21.25 5.57
CA GLY A 66 4.30 -21.33 5.63
C GLY A 66 5.00 -20.01 5.90
N SER A 67 4.35 -18.86 5.69
CA SER A 67 5.00 -17.54 5.81
C SER A 67 4.88 -16.90 7.20
N PHE A 68 3.94 -17.33 8.06
CA PHE A 68 3.63 -16.60 9.29
C PHE A 68 3.60 -17.46 10.57
N GLU A 69 3.46 -18.77 10.45
CA GLU A 69 3.18 -19.67 11.59
C GLU A 69 4.29 -19.62 12.63
N VAL A 70 5.55 -19.62 12.20
CA VAL A 70 6.70 -19.56 13.11
C VAL A 70 6.73 -18.24 13.89
N ALA A 71 6.47 -17.11 13.22
CA ALA A 71 6.42 -15.80 13.86
C ALA A 71 5.23 -15.69 14.83
N HIS A 72 4.07 -16.26 14.48
CA HIS A 72 2.90 -16.28 15.37
C HIS A 72 3.07 -17.21 16.58
N GLU A 73 3.69 -18.39 16.43
CA GLU A 73 4.01 -19.24 17.57
C GLU A 73 4.97 -18.53 18.55
N LEU A 74 5.94 -17.78 18.03
CA LEU A 74 6.81 -16.94 18.82
C LEU A 74 6.03 -15.81 19.53
N ALA A 75 5.30 -15.00 18.78
CA ALA A 75 4.65 -13.80 19.32
C ALA A 75 3.48 -14.12 20.28
N TRP A 76 2.66 -15.15 19.98
CA TRP A 76 1.47 -15.46 20.76
C TRP A 76 1.72 -16.45 21.90
N ARG A 77 2.72 -17.34 21.75
CA ARG A 77 2.95 -18.44 22.68
C ARG A 77 4.36 -18.48 23.25
N GLY A 78 5.24 -17.57 22.84
CA GLY A 78 6.65 -17.57 23.21
C GLY A 78 7.40 -18.83 22.75
N LYS A 79 6.87 -19.56 21.76
CA LYS A 79 7.47 -20.80 21.29
C LYS A 79 8.57 -20.50 20.27
N LYS A 80 9.77 -21.01 20.53
CA LYS A 80 10.90 -21.01 19.62
C LYS A 80 11.71 -22.29 19.80
N PRO A 81 12.52 -22.68 18.79
CA PRO A 81 13.43 -23.82 18.91
C PRO A 81 14.34 -23.69 20.13
N LYS A 82 14.74 -24.82 20.72
CA LYS A 82 15.67 -24.84 21.85
C LYS A 82 17.12 -25.00 21.42
N HIS A 83 17.34 -25.57 20.24
CA HIS A 83 18.67 -25.83 19.68
C HIS A 83 18.70 -25.28 18.26
N TYR A 84 19.81 -24.67 17.91
CA TYR A 84 20.08 -24.07 16.61
C TYR A 84 21.39 -24.66 16.07
N GLU A 85 21.40 -25.01 14.79
CA GLU A 85 22.61 -25.34 14.06
C GLU A 85 23.35 -24.02 13.79
N ALA A 86 24.54 -23.90 14.38
CA ALA A 86 25.39 -22.75 14.08
C ALA A 86 26.03 -22.96 12.70
N LEU A 87 25.71 -22.07 11.78
CA LEU A 87 26.33 -22.05 10.46
C LEU A 87 27.70 -21.32 10.58
N GLU A 88 28.70 -21.80 9.84
CA GLU A 88 30.02 -21.13 9.73
C GLU A 88 29.91 -19.92 8.78
N GLU A 89 28.84 -19.09 8.96
CA GLU A 89 28.59 -17.91 8.17
C GLU A 89 28.66 -16.67 9.08
N HIS A 90 29.52 -15.72 8.70
CA HIS A 90 29.63 -14.42 9.35
C HIS A 90 29.46 -13.31 8.32
N TYR A 91 28.70 -12.27 8.67
CA TYR A 91 28.38 -11.15 7.81
C TYR A 91 28.78 -9.81 8.44
N ASP A 92 28.98 -8.77 7.63
CA ASP A 92 29.14 -7.42 8.13
C ASP A 92 27.78 -6.87 8.61
N LEU A 93 26.69 -7.26 7.89
CA LEU A 93 25.34 -6.87 8.21
C LEU A 93 24.35 -8.03 8.01
N ILE A 94 23.45 -8.24 8.97
CA ILE A 94 22.23 -9.02 8.76
C ILE A 94 21.02 -8.07 8.77
N VAL A 95 20.15 -8.21 7.77
CA VAL A 95 18.87 -7.49 7.69
C VAL A 95 17.73 -8.49 7.87
N VAL A 96 16.82 -8.22 8.79
CA VAL A 96 15.65 -9.06 9.05
C VAL A 96 14.41 -8.40 8.39
N GLY A 97 14.01 -8.92 7.26
CA GLY A 97 12.93 -8.44 6.39
C GLY A 97 13.45 -7.92 5.06
N ALA A 98 12.95 -8.48 3.94
CA ALA A 98 13.26 -8.06 2.57
C ALA A 98 12.18 -7.14 1.98
N GLY A 99 11.51 -6.34 2.83
CA GLY A 99 10.64 -5.24 2.40
C GLY A 99 11.44 -4.03 1.93
N MET A 100 10.75 -2.94 1.54
CA MET A 100 11.39 -1.72 1.04
C MET A 100 12.48 -1.19 1.97
N SER A 101 12.22 -1.10 3.28
CA SER A 101 13.21 -0.64 4.25
C SER A 101 14.42 -1.56 4.33
N GLY A 102 14.21 -2.89 4.35
CA GLY A 102 15.31 -3.85 4.45
C GLY A 102 16.20 -3.87 3.21
N LEU A 103 15.60 -3.83 2.02
CA LEU A 103 16.33 -3.75 0.76
C LEU A 103 17.10 -2.43 0.64
N ALA A 104 16.49 -1.31 1.08
CA ALA A 104 17.15 -0.01 1.14
C ALA A 104 18.30 -0.01 2.14
N ALA A 105 18.13 -0.57 3.34
CA ALA A 105 19.18 -0.66 4.34
C ALA A 105 20.40 -1.45 3.83
N ALA A 106 20.15 -2.60 3.21
CA ALA A 106 21.22 -3.38 2.56
C ALA A 106 21.96 -2.56 1.48
N ARG A 107 21.20 -1.79 0.65
CA ARG A 107 21.78 -0.99 -0.41
C ARG A 107 22.58 0.20 0.14
N TYR A 108 22.08 0.93 1.12
CA TYR A 108 22.81 2.02 1.77
C TYR A 108 24.08 1.52 2.45
N TYR A 109 24.00 0.38 3.16
CA TYR A 109 25.18 -0.24 3.77
C TYR A 109 26.23 -0.63 2.72
N GLN A 110 25.80 -1.27 1.62
CA GLN A 110 26.67 -1.61 0.50
C GLN A 110 27.32 -0.37 -0.14
N GLN A 111 26.57 0.72 -0.31
CA GLN A 111 27.11 1.99 -0.84
C GLN A 111 28.16 2.59 0.10
N LYS A 112 27.97 2.49 1.41
CA LYS A 112 28.83 3.11 2.42
C LYS A 112 30.09 2.25 2.69
N MET A 113 29.94 0.94 2.77
CA MET A 113 31.01 0.01 3.16
C MET A 113 31.74 -0.62 1.95
N GLY A 114 31.18 -0.53 0.76
CA GLY A 114 31.74 -1.09 -0.47
C GLY A 114 30.97 -2.30 -0.99
N ALA A 115 31.21 -2.62 -2.26
CA ALA A 115 30.50 -3.70 -2.96
C ALA A 115 30.83 -5.12 -2.39
N ASP A 116 31.94 -5.27 -1.72
CA ASP A 116 32.38 -6.54 -1.12
C ASP A 116 31.82 -6.77 0.29
N ALA A 117 31.06 -5.80 0.85
CA ALA A 117 30.43 -5.96 2.16
C ALA A 117 29.51 -7.18 2.16
N ARG A 118 29.72 -8.06 3.15
CA ARG A 118 28.97 -9.31 3.28
C ARG A 118 27.64 -9.04 3.97
N ILE A 119 26.54 -9.15 3.22
CA ILE A 119 25.20 -8.83 3.69
C ILE A 119 24.30 -10.05 3.55
N LEU A 120 23.60 -10.43 4.62
CA LEU A 120 22.52 -11.41 4.58
C LEU A 120 21.17 -10.73 4.84
N ILE A 121 20.24 -10.92 3.94
CA ILE A 121 18.85 -10.49 4.12
C ILE A 121 18.00 -11.73 4.35
N LEU A 122 17.24 -11.78 5.45
CA LEU A 122 16.31 -12.87 5.80
C LEU A 122 14.87 -12.41 5.58
N ASP A 123 14.07 -13.21 4.89
CA ASP A 123 12.63 -12.96 4.80
C ASP A 123 11.82 -14.22 5.05
N ASN A 124 10.72 -14.10 5.78
CA ASN A 124 9.83 -15.22 6.12
C ASN A 124 8.92 -15.66 4.97
N HIS A 125 8.77 -14.84 3.93
CA HIS A 125 8.00 -15.16 2.72
C HIS A 125 8.86 -15.91 1.69
N ASP A 126 8.16 -16.46 0.70
CA ASP A 126 8.74 -17.09 -0.49
C ASP A 126 9.13 -16.08 -1.58
N ASP A 127 8.87 -14.79 -1.34
CA ASP A 127 9.14 -13.67 -2.23
C ASP A 127 9.57 -12.44 -1.44
N PHE A 128 10.40 -11.60 -2.03
CA PHE A 128 10.86 -10.33 -1.48
C PHE A 128 9.90 -9.18 -1.79
N GLY A 129 10.22 -7.96 -1.30
CA GLY A 129 9.46 -6.73 -1.52
C GLY A 129 8.50 -6.38 -0.39
N GLY A 130 8.28 -7.25 0.59
CA GLY A 130 7.34 -7.01 1.69
C GLY A 130 5.92 -6.81 1.18
N HIS A 131 5.34 -5.61 1.35
CA HIS A 131 4.03 -5.25 0.80
C HIS A 131 4.06 -4.93 -0.71
N ALA A 132 5.22 -4.77 -1.32
CA ALA A 132 5.37 -4.53 -2.75
C ALA A 132 5.45 -5.88 -3.48
N LYS A 133 4.32 -6.51 -3.72
CA LYS A 133 4.21 -7.81 -4.38
C LYS A 133 3.76 -7.64 -5.84
N ARG A 134 4.36 -8.45 -6.73
CA ARG A 134 4.00 -8.57 -8.12
C ARG A 134 3.04 -9.74 -8.30
N ASN A 135 1.94 -9.52 -9.01
CA ASN A 135 1.11 -10.59 -9.53
C ASN A 135 1.23 -10.62 -11.06
N GLU A 136 1.58 -11.76 -11.59
CA GLU A 136 1.89 -11.97 -13.01
C GLU A 136 1.03 -13.09 -13.57
N PHE A 137 0.27 -12.79 -14.63
CA PHE A 137 -0.61 -13.71 -15.31
C PHE A 137 -0.22 -13.86 -16.77
N HIS A 138 -0.51 -15.01 -17.36
CA HIS A 138 -0.20 -15.28 -18.74
C HIS A 138 -1.39 -15.91 -19.45
N GLN A 139 -1.70 -15.42 -20.64
CA GLN A 139 -2.71 -16.00 -21.53
C GLN A 139 -2.33 -15.75 -22.98
N ASP A 140 -2.35 -16.82 -23.80
CA ASP A 140 -2.11 -16.77 -25.25
C ASP A 140 -0.79 -16.04 -25.64
N GLY A 141 0.25 -16.22 -24.81
CA GLY A 141 1.57 -15.58 -24.99
C GLY A 141 1.65 -14.13 -24.50
N ARG A 142 0.58 -13.55 -23.97
CA ARG A 142 0.55 -12.21 -23.37
C ARG A 142 0.79 -12.31 -21.87
N MET A 143 1.70 -11.45 -21.37
CA MET A 143 1.90 -11.21 -19.95
C MET A 143 0.94 -10.10 -19.49
N MET A 144 0.32 -10.29 -18.34
CA MET A 144 -0.46 -9.26 -17.63
C MET A 144 0.11 -9.09 -16.24
N LEU A 145 0.34 -7.85 -15.84
CA LEU A 145 0.84 -7.47 -14.54
C LEU A 145 -0.22 -6.79 -13.71
N SER A 146 -0.17 -7.03 -12.42
CA SER A 146 -0.93 -6.28 -11.44
C SER A 146 -0.19 -6.23 -10.12
N LEU A 147 -0.61 -5.34 -9.24
CA LEU A 147 0.01 -5.10 -7.95
C LEU A 147 -0.65 -5.92 -6.85
N GLY A 148 0.14 -6.42 -5.92
CA GLY A 148 -0.35 -7.18 -4.77
C GLY A 148 -0.26 -6.41 -3.45
N GLY A 149 -0.15 -5.07 -3.51
CA GLY A 149 -0.05 -4.22 -2.32
C GLY A 149 0.40 -2.80 -2.63
N ALA A 150 1.61 -2.42 -2.26
CA ALA A 150 2.13 -1.06 -2.42
C ALA A 150 2.15 -0.61 -3.89
N GLN A 151 1.61 0.58 -4.15
CA GLN A 151 1.27 1.03 -5.51
C GLN A 151 2.17 2.13 -6.04
N ASN A 152 2.25 3.26 -5.30
CA ASN A 152 2.66 4.54 -5.84
C ASN A 152 4.11 4.88 -5.55
N ILE A 153 4.72 5.59 -6.50
CA ILE A 153 5.88 6.44 -6.28
C ILE A 153 5.34 7.87 -6.22
N GLU A 154 5.40 8.49 -5.06
CA GLU A 154 5.01 9.88 -4.84
C GLU A 154 6.03 10.82 -5.51
N ALA A 155 5.66 12.09 -5.68
CA ALA A 155 6.55 13.09 -6.27
C ALA A 155 7.92 13.11 -5.56
N LEU A 156 9.01 12.88 -6.30
CA LEU A 156 10.36 12.82 -5.75
C LEU A 156 10.80 14.11 -5.06
N SER A 157 10.14 15.24 -5.35
CA SER A 157 10.38 16.52 -4.66
C SER A 157 10.05 16.48 -3.16
N GLY A 158 9.20 15.53 -2.74
CA GLY A 158 8.86 15.29 -1.34
C GLY A 158 9.79 14.31 -0.61
N TYR A 159 10.75 13.70 -1.33
CA TYR A 159 11.71 12.75 -0.75
C TYR A 159 12.89 13.48 -0.11
N SER A 160 13.48 12.90 0.91
CA SER A 160 14.77 13.35 1.45
C SER A 160 15.89 13.19 0.41
N ASP A 161 17.02 13.86 0.62
CA ASP A 161 18.18 13.73 -0.26
C ASP A 161 18.67 12.27 -0.32
N ALA A 162 18.72 11.58 0.82
CA ALA A 162 19.13 10.17 0.89
C ALA A 162 18.17 9.25 0.10
N ALA A 163 16.86 9.45 0.25
CA ALA A 163 15.86 8.67 -0.48
C ALA A 163 15.88 8.97 -1.99
N ARG A 164 16.11 10.24 -2.39
CA ARG A 164 16.27 10.62 -3.80
C ARG A 164 17.53 10.01 -4.43
N GLU A 165 18.65 10.04 -3.71
CA GLU A 165 19.90 9.40 -4.15
C GLU A 165 19.74 7.90 -4.32
N LEU A 166 19.02 7.22 -3.42
CA LEU A 166 18.70 5.80 -3.56
C LEU A 166 17.88 5.53 -4.81
N MET A 167 16.81 6.30 -5.04
CA MET A 167 15.95 6.18 -6.21
C MET A 167 16.73 6.43 -7.51
N ALA A 168 17.52 7.48 -7.57
CA ALA A 168 18.40 7.74 -8.72
C ALA A 168 19.44 6.61 -8.92
N GLY A 169 19.96 6.05 -7.83
CA GLY A 169 20.90 4.92 -7.85
C GLY A 169 20.33 3.61 -8.42
N ILE A 170 19.01 3.45 -8.39
CA ILE A 170 18.30 2.35 -9.07
C ILE A 170 17.71 2.76 -10.43
N GLY A 171 17.99 4.00 -10.89
CA GLY A 171 17.60 4.52 -12.19
C GLY A 171 16.22 5.17 -12.21
N ILE A 172 15.68 5.56 -11.07
CA ILE A 172 14.41 6.30 -10.96
C ILE A 172 14.74 7.73 -10.51
N ASP A 173 14.91 8.62 -11.46
CA ASP A 173 15.09 10.06 -11.27
C ASP A 173 13.92 10.85 -11.87
N ASP A 174 13.97 12.17 -11.82
CA ASP A 174 12.91 13.04 -12.36
C ASP A 174 12.69 12.80 -13.87
N ASN A 175 13.75 12.51 -14.65
CA ASN A 175 13.64 12.22 -16.08
C ASN A 175 12.91 10.88 -16.31
N PHE A 176 13.20 9.87 -15.47
CA PHE A 176 12.50 8.59 -15.56
C PHE A 176 11.03 8.71 -15.15
N ILE A 177 10.71 9.50 -14.13
CA ILE A 177 9.32 9.80 -13.74
C ILE A 177 8.58 10.50 -14.89
N GLU A 178 9.19 11.50 -15.51
CA GLU A 178 8.60 12.17 -16.69
C GLU A 178 8.38 11.19 -17.84
N PHE A 179 9.38 10.35 -18.15
CA PHE A 179 9.23 9.28 -19.12
C PHE A 179 8.06 8.35 -18.78
N MET A 180 7.95 7.88 -17.55
CA MET A 180 6.86 6.99 -17.12
C MET A 180 5.49 7.63 -17.26
N ASN A 181 5.34 8.90 -16.91
CA ASN A 181 4.08 9.64 -17.03
C ASN A 181 3.61 9.77 -18.49
N GLN A 182 4.56 9.74 -19.44
CA GLN A 182 4.26 9.73 -20.88
C GLN A 182 3.89 8.34 -21.42
N GLN A 183 4.13 7.26 -20.64
CA GLN A 183 3.84 5.88 -21.03
C GLN A 183 2.41 5.42 -20.72
N THR A 184 1.51 6.34 -20.35
CA THR A 184 0.08 6.08 -20.20
C THR A 184 -0.64 6.69 -21.41
N PRO A 185 -0.69 5.99 -22.57
CA PRO A 185 -1.24 6.56 -23.81
C PRO A 185 -2.76 6.74 -23.71
N ASP A 186 -3.28 7.81 -24.30
CA ASP A 186 -4.72 8.08 -24.44
C ASP A 186 -5.50 6.97 -25.17
N GLU A 187 -4.78 6.13 -25.94
CA GLU A 187 -5.34 5.03 -26.72
C GLU A 187 -5.42 3.69 -25.98
N LEU A 188 -4.97 3.63 -24.72
CA LEU A 188 -5.04 2.39 -23.96
C LEU A 188 -6.48 1.99 -23.70
N PHE A 189 -6.65 0.65 -23.60
CA PHE A 189 -7.92 0.03 -23.27
C PHE A 189 -8.60 0.75 -22.11
N LEU A 190 -9.82 1.20 -22.38
CA LEU A 190 -10.71 1.91 -21.47
C LEU A 190 -10.42 3.42 -21.28
N ALA A 191 -9.23 3.95 -21.54
CA ALA A 191 -8.93 5.38 -21.32
C ALA A 191 -9.67 6.31 -22.31
N GLY A 192 -9.69 5.97 -23.61
CA GLY A 192 -10.33 6.81 -24.63
C GLY A 192 -11.82 6.55 -24.88
N LYS A 193 -12.45 5.58 -24.20
CA LYS A 193 -13.84 5.17 -24.45
C LYS A 193 -14.75 5.30 -23.23
N MET A 194 -14.22 5.80 -22.10
CA MET A 194 -14.97 5.92 -20.87
C MET A 194 -15.81 7.20 -20.87
N GLU A 195 -17.09 7.04 -20.49
CA GLU A 195 -18.03 8.15 -20.32
C GLU A 195 -17.79 8.93 -19.01
N ALA A 196 -17.04 8.31 -18.06
CA ALA A 196 -16.76 8.86 -16.75
C ALA A 196 -15.37 8.46 -16.27
N GLU A 197 -14.73 9.28 -15.45
CA GLU A 197 -13.43 9.00 -14.85
C GLU A 197 -13.52 7.86 -13.82
N ASN A 198 -14.59 7.84 -13.03
CA ASN A 198 -14.88 6.82 -12.03
C ASN A 198 -16.38 6.65 -11.83
N GLY A 199 -16.76 5.63 -11.06
CA GLY A 199 -18.15 5.31 -10.78
C GLY A 199 -18.37 4.86 -9.34
N ILE A 200 -19.64 4.87 -8.96
CA ILE A 200 -20.15 4.17 -7.77
C ILE A 200 -21.00 3.00 -8.24
N ALA A 201 -20.79 1.83 -7.67
CA ALA A 201 -21.60 0.64 -7.87
C ALA A 201 -22.32 0.28 -6.57
N MET A 202 -23.63 0.15 -6.63
CA MET A 202 -24.47 -0.16 -5.48
C MET A 202 -25.33 -1.40 -5.78
N PRO A 203 -25.56 -2.28 -4.79
CA PRO A 203 -26.45 -3.42 -4.97
C PRO A 203 -27.84 -3.00 -5.44
N GLY A 204 -28.39 -3.69 -6.43
CA GLY A 204 -29.73 -3.50 -6.96
C GLY A 204 -30.44 -4.84 -7.13
N ALA A 205 -31.74 -4.80 -7.49
CA ALA A 205 -32.58 -5.99 -7.59
C ALA A 205 -32.10 -7.02 -8.66
N ASN A 206 -31.45 -6.52 -9.73
CA ASN A 206 -30.99 -7.34 -10.86
C ASN A 206 -29.47 -7.18 -11.11
N GLY A 207 -28.66 -7.18 -10.06
CA GLY A 207 -27.26 -6.85 -10.11
C GLY A 207 -27.00 -5.38 -9.74
N HIS A 208 -25.75 -4.95 -9.83
CA HIS A 208 -25.37 -3.58 -9.41
C HIS A 208 -25.97 -2.50 -10.31
N VAL A 209 -26.39 -1.42 -9.67
CA VAL A 209 -26.63 -0.12 -10.32
C VAL A 209 -25.28 0.62 -10.32
N THR A 210 -24.78 0.92 -11.51
CA THR A 210 -23.54 1.66 -11.70
C THR A 210 -23.85 3.10 -12.11
N VAL A 211 -23.24 4.06 -11.43
CA VAL A 211 -23.41 5.49 -11.70
C VAL A 211 -22.05 6.10 -11.95
N GLY A 212 -21.77 6.42 -13.21
CA GLY A 212 -20.55 7.12 -13.60
C GLY A 212 -20.60 8.59 -13.22
N GLY A 213 -19.45 9.18 -13.00
CA GLY A 213 -19.26 10.58 -12.67
C GLY A 213 -17.82 10.86 -12.23
N ASN A 214 -17.54 12.11 -11.91
CA ASN A 214 -16.29 12.45 -11.23
C ASN A 214 -16.53 12.50 -9.71
N TRP A 215 -16.76 11.35 -9.11
CA TRP A 215 -17.10 11.22 -7.70
C TRP A 215 -15.99 11.68 -6.77
N LEU A 216 -14.73 11.44 -7.15
CA LEU A 216 -13.58 11.89 -6.39
C LEU A 216 -13.52 13.41 -6.37
N ALA A 217 -13.62 14.06 -7.55
CA ALA A 217 -13.66 15.52 -7.62
C ALA A 217 -14.90 16.11 -6.93
N ALA A 218 -16.05 15.43 -6.94
CA ALA A 218 -17.25 15.86 -6.21
C ALA A 218 -17.02 15.92 -4.70
N MET A 219 -16.35 14.91 -4.13
CA MET A 219 -16.00 14.89 -2.70
C MET A 219 -15.07 16.04 -2.31
N PHE A 220 -14.15 16.44 -3.18
CA PHE A 220 -13.31 17.63 -3.02
C PHE A 220 -13.99 18.95 -3.41
N GLY A 221 -15.28 18.91 -3.73
CA GLY A 221 -16.05 20.06 -4.13
C GLY A 221 -15.97 20.41 -5.60
N GLY A 222 -15.68 19.44 -6.48
CA GLY A 222 -15.74 19.55 -7.94
C GLY A 222 -17.13 19.93 -8.47
N LYS A 223 -17.28 19.99 -9.80
CA LYS A 223 -18.53 20.38 -10.50
C LYS A 223 -19.25 19.15 -11.05
N ASP A 224 -20.50 19.35 -11.48
CA ASP A 224 -21.29 18.40 -12.26
C ASP A 224 -21.69 17.08 -11.57
N TYR A 225 -21.72 17.07 -10.23
CA TYR A 225 -22.08 15.90 -9.42
C TYR A 225 -23.59 15.71 -9.25
N GLU A 226 -24.41 16.73 -9.41
CA GLU A 226 -25.87 16.70 -9.11
C GLU A 226 -26.57 15.60 -9.90
N LYS A 227 -26.34 15.52 -11.22
CA LYS A 227 -26.90 14.50 -12.09
C LYS A 227 -26.52 13.08 -11.61
N SER A 228 -25.28 12.89 -11.22
CA SER A 228 -24.78 11.60 -10.74
C SER A 228 -25.39 11.23 -9.38
N VAL A 229 -25.49 12.19 -8.44
CA VAL A 229 -26.18 11.96 -7.15
C VAL A 229 -27.64 11.59 -7.35
N ARG A 230 -28.36 12.29 -8.29
CA ARG A 230 -29.74 11.96 -8.61
C ARG A 230 -29.92 10.56 -9.23
N ALA A 231 -28.90 10.00 -9.83
CA ALA A 231 -28.96 8.67 -10.40
C ALA A 231 -28.68 7.56 -9.38
N LEU A 232 -28.19 7.88 -8.16
CA LEU A 232 -27.99 6.89 -7.10
C LEU A 232 -29.34 6.33 -6.62
N PRO A 233 -29.43 5.03 -6.33
CA PRO A 233 -30.63 4.38 -5.80
C PRO A 233 -30.83 4.71 -4.31
N LEU A 234 -30.97 6.00 -4.00
CA LEU A 234 -31.18 6.54 -2.66
C LEU A 234 -32.53 7.28 -2.58
N PRO A 235 -33.11 7.40 -1.37
CA PRO A 235 -34.23 8.30 -1.16
C PRO A 235 -33.89 9.73 -1.59
N THR A 236 -34.85 10.46 -2.17
CA THR A 236 -34.63 11.84 -2.64
C THR A 236 -34.13 12.76 -1.53
N THR A 237 -34.58 12.54 -0.29
CA THR A 237 -34.10 13.30 0.88
C THR A 237 -32.61 13.10 1.17
N GLU A 238 -32.07 11.90 0.96
CA GLU A 238 -30.65 11.65 1.10
C GLU A 238 -29.83 12.22 -0.08
N GLN A 239 -30.41 12.13 -1.30
CA GLN A 239 -29.81 12.78 -2.47
C GLN A 239 -29.71 14.31 -2.28
N ASP A 240 -30.74 14.96 -1.74
CA ASP A 240 -30.77 16.41 -1.47
C ASP A 240 -29.66 16.79 -0.50
N LYS A 241 -29.52 16.05 0.62
CA LYS A 241 -28.45 16.28 1.63
C LYS A 241 -27.04 16.10 1.07
N LEU A 242 -26.83 15.09 0.22
CA LEU A 242 -25.53 14.89 -0.45
C LEU A 242 -25.21 16.04 -1.40
N ILE A 243 -26.22 16.54 -2.16
CA ILE A 243 -26.04 17.68 -3.04
C ILE A 243 -25.71 18.94 -2.24
N ASP A 244 -26.43 19.21 -1.16
CA ASP A 244 -26.14 20.35 -0.27
C ASP A 244 -24.73 20.28 0.34
N LEU A 245 -24.32 19.08 0.79
CA LEU A 245 -22.97 18.83 1.33
C LEU A 245 -21.89 19.13 0.29
N PHE A 246 -22.02 18.63 -0.93
CA PHE A 246 -21.05 18.81 -2.01
C PHE A 246 -21.03 20.25 -2.53
N ALA A 247 -22.18 20.89 -2.63
CA ALA A 247 -22.34 22.26 -3.12
C ALA A 247 -21.77 23.31 -2.15
N GLY A 248 -21.82 23.02 -0.85
CA GLY A 248 -21.49 24.01 0.17
C GLY A 248 -22.46 25.17 0.23
N HIS A 249 -23.74 24.91 -0.03
CA HIS A 249 -24.79 25.92 -0.03
C HIS A 249 -25.05 26.50 1.36
N GLN A 250 -24.76 25.72 2.41
CA GLN A 250 -24.94 26.14 3.79
C GLN A 250 -23.71 25.76 4.67
N ASP A 251 -23.57 26.49 5.75
CA ASP A 251 -22.61 26.16 6.81
C ASP A 251 -23.34 25.29 7.84
N PHE A 252 -23.08 24.00 7.87
CA PHE A 252 -23.72 23.07 8.83
C PHE A 252 -23.27 23.28 10.28
N LEU A 253 -22.31 24.20 10.52
CA LEU A 253 -21.82 24.58 11.84
C LEU A 253 -22.14 26.06 12.17
N ASP A 254 -23.13 26.69 11.54
CA ASP A 254 -23.45 28.11 11.67
C ASP A 254 -23.95 28.49 13.08
N ASP A 255 -24.44 27.49 13.84
CA ASP A 255 -24.83 27.61 15.24
C ASP A 255 -23.63 27.73 16.22
N PHE A 256 -22.41 27.50 15.75
CA PHE A 256 -21.18 27.57 16.56
C PHE A 256 -20.39 28.86 16.32
N SER A 257 -19.80 29.40 17.40
CA SER A 257 -18.72 30.38 17.28
C SER A 257 -17.48 29.80 16.64
N LEU A 258 -16.54 30.64 16.17
CA LEU A 258 -15.28 30.16 15.57
C LEU A 258 -14.48 29.23 16.48
N THR A 259 -14.43 29.49 17.77
CA THR A 259 -13.71 28.66 18.75
C THR A 259 -14.42 27.30 18.90
N GLU A 260 -15.75 27.30 19.01
CA GLU A 260 -16.54 26.07 19.11
C GLU A 260 -16.45 25.24 17.83
N LYS A 261 -16.49 25.86 16.63
CA LYS A 261 -16.24 25.17 15.37
C LYS A 261 -14.90 24.46 15.35
N TRP A 262 -13.85 25.17 15.76
CA TRP A 262 -12.50 24.63 15.79
C TRP A 262 -12.38 23.45 16.77
N GLU A 263 -12.96 23.58 17.96
CA GLU A 263 -13.02 22.49 18.93
C GLU A 263 -13.80 21.30 18.38
N TYR A 264 -14.99 21.54 17.81
CA TYR A 264 -15.85 20.49 17.26
C TYR A 264 -15.16 19.68 16.16
N ILE A 265 -14.53 20.32 15.17
CA ILE A 265 -13.89 19.62 14.06
C ILE A 265 -12.63 18.82 14.47
N ASN A 266 -12.02 19.16 15.63
CA ASN A 266 -10.85 18.46 16.18
C ASN A 266 -11.20 17.35 17.17
N THR A 267 -12.44 17.31 17.68
CA THR A 267 -12.83 16.37 18.75
C THR A 267 -14.01 15.48 18.38
N THR A 268 -14.67 15.74 17.26
CA THR A 268 -15.84 14.98 16.79
C THR A 268 -15.46 14.13 15.59
N SER A 269 -15.97 12.89 15.52
CA SER A 269 -15.73 12.04 14.37
C SER A 269 -16.42 12.57 13.11
N TYR A 270 -15.81 12.34 11.94
CA TYR A 270 -16.35 12.76 10.66
C TYR A 270 -17.77 12.20 10.41
N ASN A 271 -17.97 10.91 10.70
CA ASN A 271 -19.29 10.31 10.53
C ASN A 271 -20.33 10.87 11.50
N ARG A 272 -19.94 11.23 12.73
CA ARG A 272 -20.82 11.90 13.68
C ARG A 272 -21.26 13.27 13.17
N TYR A 273 -20.36 14.04 12.58
CA TYR A 273 -20.70 15.30 11.89
C TYR A 273 -21.71 15.08 10.76
N LEU A 274 -21.53 14.05 9.93
CA LEU A 274 -22.46 13.73 8.84
C LEU A 274 -23.85 13.35 9.35
N VAL A 275 -23.94 12.62 10.46
CA VAL A 275 -25.23 12.23 11.05
C VAL A 275 -25.89 13.40 11.77
N ASP A 276 -25.18 14.05 12.70
CA ASP A 276 -25.77 15.00 13.64
C ASP A 276 -25.98 16.41 13.04
N LYS A 277 -25.10 16.84 12.13
CA LYS A 277 -25.14 18.20 11.56
C LYS A 277 -25.65 18.23 10.13
N VAL A 278 -25.21 17.30 9.28
CA VAL A 278 -25.70 17.19 7.89
C VAL A 278 -27.04 16.44 7.85
N GLY A 279 -27.27 15.56 8.82
CA GLY A 279 -28.52 14.79 8.97
C GLY A 279 -28.61 13.59 8.03
N LEU A 280 -27.49 13.08 7.50
CA LEU A 280 -27.46 11.87 6.69
C LEU A 280 -27.85 10.64 7.52
N ALA A 281 -28.53 9.70 6.87
CA ALA A 281 -28.75 8.39 7.46
C ALA A 281 -27.42 7.60 7.54
N GLU A 282 -27.23 6.82 8.60
CA GLU A 282 -26.03 5.97 8.72
C GLU A 282 -25.84 5.02 7.52
N SER A 283 -26.94 4.57 6.92
CA SER A 283 -26.92 3.74 5.71
C SER A 283 -26.35 4.45 4.47
N THR A 284 -26.26 5.78 4.47
CA THR A 284 -25.68 6.59 3.37
C THR A 284 -24.16 6.79 3.56
N LEU A 285 -23.66 6.70 4.78
CA LEU A 285 -22.25 6.96 5.11
C LEU A 285 -21.25 6.12 4.32
N PRO A 286 -21.49 4.83 3.98
CA PRO A 286 -20.54 4.04 3.21
C PRO A 286 -20.13 4.69 1.89
N ILE A 287 -21.01 5.46 1.23
CA ILE A 287 -20.72 6.18 -0.01
C ILE A 287 -19.60 7.21 0.20
N LEU A 288 -19.63 7.94 1.31
CA LEU A 288 -18.64 8.97 1.65
C LEU A 288 -17.38 8.38 2.29
N ASN A 289 -17.51 7.24 2.95
CA ASN A 289 -16.39 6.56 3.59
C ASN A 289 -15.55 5.69 2.64
N ALA A 290 -16.06 5.31 1.47
CA ALA A 290 -15.37 4.40 0.56
C ALA A 290 -13.96 4.92 0.19
N ILE A 291 -13.80 6.23 -0.01
CA ILE A 291 -12.50 6.83 -0.30
C ILE A 291 -11.56 6.77 0.91
N VAL A 292 -12.02 7.15 2.08
CA VAL A 292 -11.21 7.16 3.32
C VAL A 292 -10.78 5.76 3.73
N ILE A 293 -11.69 4.79 3.63
CA ILE A 293 -11.38 3.38 3.93
C ILE A 293 -10.29 2.87 3.02
N ASN A 294 -10.31 3.22 1.75
CA ASN A 294 -9.29 2.78 0.79
C ASN A 294 -7.95 3.51 0.98
N LEU A 295 -7.97 4.79 1.32
CA LEU A 295 -6.76 5.60 1.50
C LEU A 295 -6.09 5.38 2.87
N ALA A 296 -6.88 5.44 3.94
CA ALA A 296 -6.38 5.41 5.31
C ALA A 296 -6.58 4.06 6.01
N GLY A 297 -7.40 3.17 5.45
CA GLY A 297 -7.74 1.88 6.04
C GLY A 297 -8.58 1.96 7.31
N VAL A 298 -9.12 3.14 7.64
CA VAL A 298 -10.00 3.39 8.78
C VAL A 298 -11.31 4.03 8.31
N SER A 299 -12.36 3.96 9.11
CA SER A 299 -13.64 4.58 8.76
C SER A 299 -13.71 6.03 9.23
N GLY A 300 -14.70 6.78 8.73
CA GLY A 300 -14.99 8.13 9.21
C GLY A 300 -15.45 8.21 10.67
N TRP A 301 -15.72 7.07 11.32
CA TRP A 301 -15.93 6.99 12.78
C TRP A 301 -14.63 7.13 13.58
N ASN A 302 -13.49 6.86 12.95
CA ASN A 302 -12.18 6.86 13.59
C ASN A 302 -11.38 8.16 13.36
N LEU A 303 -11.80 8.97 12.40
CA LEU A 303 -11.15 10.24 12.04
C LEU A 303 -11.92 11.41 12.64
N THR A 304 -11.23 12.45 13.08
CA THR A 304 -11.87 13.75 13.35
C THR A 304 -12.45 14.32 12.05
N VAL A 305 -13.36 15.29 12.17
CA VAL A 305 -13.88 16.03 11.01
C VAL A 305 -12.72 16.66 10.24
N LEU A 306 -11.75 17.24 10.94
CA LEU A 306 -10.58 17.86 10.31
C LEU A 306 -9.73 16.83 9.55
N GLU A 307 -9.41 15.69 10.17
CA GLU A 307 -8.65 14.61 9.53
C GLU A 307 -9.40 14.04 8.30
N GLY A 308 -10.71 13.83 8.41
CA GLY A 308 -11.53 13.38 7.28
C GLY A 308 -11.47 14.34 6.11
N ILE A 309 -11.67 15.64 6.35
CA ILE A 309 -11.65 16.65 5.30
C ILE A 309 -10.27 16.84 4.67
N THR A 310 -9.20 16.85 5.48
CA THR A 310 -7.83 16.95 4.96
C THR A 310 -7.40 15.69 4.22
N SER A 311 -8.05 14.54 4.49
CA SER A 311 -7.89 13.30 3.74
C SER A 311 -8.78 13.22 2.48
N GLY A 312 -9.49 14.29 2.13
CA GLY A 312 -10.30 14.36 0.92
C GLY A 312 -11.77 13.97 1.08
N CYS A 313 -12.27 13.84 2.30
CA CYS A 313 -13.72 13.63 2.50
C CYS A 313 -14.55 14.87 2.14
N ALA A 314 -15.79 14.63 1.76
CA ALA A 314 -16.75 15.67 1.43
C ALA A 314 -17.06 16.60 2.62
N GLY A 315 -17.43 17.85 2.33
CA GLY A 315 -17.95 18.79 3.32
C GLY A 315 -17.08 20.01 3.60
N ILE A 316 -15.90 20.10 2.98
CA ILE A 316 -14.99 21.25 3.17
C ILE A 316 -15.66 22.59 2.86
N LYS A 317 -16.54 22.63 1.87
CA LYS A 317 -17.29 23.84 1.48
C LYS A 317 -18.42 24.20 2.44
N SER A 318 -18.88 23.22 3.22
CA SER A 318 -20.08 23.32 4.09
C SER A 318 -19.76 23.65 5.55
N MET A 319 -18.62 24.34 5.81
CA MET A 319 -18.16 24.78 7.14
C MET A 319 -17.80 26.26 7.19
N GLY A 320 -18.37 27.05 6.28
CA GLY A 320 -18.17 28.48 6.24
C GLY A 320 -16.71 28.91 6.11
N TRP A 321 -16.25 29.83 6.98
CA TRP A 321 -14.88 30.34 6.93
C TRP A 321 -13.84 29.27 7.31
N VAL A 322 -14.13 28.38 8.25
CA VAL A 322 -13.23 27.30 8.66
C VAL A 322 -12.97 26.36 7.46
N GLY A 323 -14.01 26.01 6.70
CA GLY A 323 -13.86 25.23 5.47
C GLY A 323 -13.00 25.93 4.42
N LYS A 324 -13.12 27.26 4.28
CA LYS A 324 -12.27 28.02 3.34
C LYS A 324 -10.79 28.07 3.77
N ALA A 325 -10.52 28.15 5.07
CA ALA A 325 -9.16 28.14 5.58
C ALA A 325 -8.51 26.76 5.43
N THR A 326 -9.25 25.68 5.66
CA THR A 326 -8.75 24.30 5.52
C THR A 326 -8.67 23.85 4.06
N ALA A 327 -9.53 24.37 3.16
CA ALA A 327 -9.53 24.05 1.73
C ALA A 327 -8.16 24.31 1.06
N LYS A 328 -7.53 25.44 1.39
CA LYS A 328 -6.22 25.77 0.81
C LYS A 328 -5.12 24.85 1.30
N LEU A 329 -5.21 24.36 2.52
CA LEU A 329 -4.28 23.37 3.07
C LEU A 329 -4.51 21.99 2.43
N ALA A 330 -5.78 21.62 2.26
CA ALA A 330 -6.14 20.37 1.59
C ALA A 330 -5.73 20.37 0.10
N GLU A 331 -5.87 21.50 -0.60
CA GLU A 331 -5.45 21.66 -2.00
C GLU A 331 -3.92 21.47 -2.15
N LEU A 332 -3.12 22.09 -1.28
CA LEU A 332 -1.67 21.93 -1.29
C LEU A 332 -1.21 20.50 -0.95
N ALA A 333 -1.92 19.82 -0.03
CA ALA A 333 -1.67 18.43 0.27
C ALA A 333 -2.05 17.54 -0.92
N LEU A 334 -3.19 17.82 -1.54
CA LEU A 334 -3.72 17.04 -2.66
C LEU A 334 -2.83 17.11 -3.89
N ASP A 335 -2.33 18.29 -4.27
CA ASP A 335 -1.43 18.43 -5.42
C ASP A 335 -0.17 17.57 -5.27
N SER A 336 0.38 17.50 -4.06
CA SER A 336 1.51 16.61 -3.76
C SER A 336 1.15 15.12 -3.83
N LEU A 337 -0.08 14.77 -3.43
CA LEU A 337 -0.58 13.40 -3.36
C LEU A 337 -1.06 12.86 -4.72
N LEU A 338 -1.56 13.73 -5.59
CA LEU A 338 -2.07 13.37 -6.90
C LEU A 338 -0.97 13.24 -7.95
N SER A 339 0.23 13.78 -7.68
CA SER A 339 1.40 13.60 -8.53
C SER A 339 2.08 12.28 -8.23
N VAL A 340 1.46 11.18 -8.66
CA VAL A 340 1.98 9.83 -8.46
C VAL A 340 2.31 9.16 -9.77
N THR A 341 3.40 8.39 -9.76
CA THR A 341 3.80 7.50 -10.86
C THR A 341 3.76 6.06 -10.38
N MET A 342 3.51 5.12 -11.27
CA MET A 342 3.54 3.70 -10.90
C MET A 342 4.04 2.83 -12.05
N PHE A 343 4.62 1.70 -11.68
CA PHE A 343 4.83 0.58 -12.60
C PHE A 343 3.55 -0.26 -12.77
N PRO A 344 3.47 -1.11 -13.80
CA PRO A 344 2.33 -2.02 -13.98
C PRO A 344 2.05 -2.93 -12.78
N ASP A 345 3.09 -3.27 -12.01
CA ASP A 345 3.06 -4.08 -10.78
C ASP A 345 3.26 -3.25 -9.51
N GLY A 346 3.05 -1.93 -9.61
CA GLY A 346 3.26 -1.00 -8.50
C GLY A 346 4.73 -0.98 -8.02
N ASN A 347 4.94 -0.81 -6.72
CA ASN A 347 6.27 -0.73 -6.13
C ASN A 347 7.05 -2.07 -6.13
N ALA A 348 6.46 -3.16 -6.62
CA ALA A 348 7.20 -4.41 -6.82
C ALA A 348 8.39 -4.23 -7.77
N SER A 349 8.25 -3.43 -8.83
CA SER A 349 9.36 -3.06 -9.71
C SER A 349 10.46 -2.28 -8.98
N VAL A 350 10.13 -1.41 -8.03
CA VAL A 350 11.15 -0.71 -7.20
C VAL A 350 11.93 -1.72 -6.34
N ALA A 351 11.23 -2.66 -5.68
CA ALA A 351 11.86 -3.73 -4.92
C ALA A 351 12.78 -4.60 -5.80
N ARG A 352 12.32 -4.94 -7.01
CA ARG A 352 13.10 -5.72 -8.00
C ARG A 352 14.34 -4.98 -8.45
N LEU A 353 14.27 -3.68 -8.68
CA LEU A 353 15.43 -2.84 -9.00
C LEU A 353 16.44 -2.81 -7.85
N LEU A 354 16.00 -2.69 -6.60
CA LEU A 354 16.88 -2.77 -5.44
C LEU A 354 17.58 -4.13 -5.35
N VAL A 355 16.84 -5.22 -5.51
CA VAL A 355 17.40 -6.59 -5.51
C VAL A 355 18.38 -6.77 -6.66
N GLN A 356 18.08 -6.28 -7.87
CA GLN A 356 18.97 -6.35 -9.03
C GLN A 356 20.28 -5.57 -8.79
N LYS A 357 20.23 -4.44 -8.09
CA LYS A 357 21.45 -3.69 -7.72
C LYS A 357 22.27 -4.41 -6.65
N LEU A 358 21.61 -5.08 -5.71
CA LEU A 358 22.28 -5.85 -4.65
C LEU A 358 22.85 -7.17 -5.16
N ILE A 359 22.11 -7.87 -6.03
CA ILE A 359 22.43 -9.20 -6.56
C ILE A 359 22.20 -9.19 -8.09
N PRO A 360 23.13 -8.64 -8.88
CA PRO A 360 22.94 -8.50 -10.34
C PRO A 360 22.66 -9.82 -11.07
N ALA A 361 23.10 -10.94 -10.51
CA ALA A 361 22.93 -12.27 -11.10
C ALA A 361 21.47 -12.71 -11.21
N VAL A 362 20.52 -12.08 -10.48
CA VAL A 362 19.09 -12.42 -10.57
C VAL A 362 18.47 -12.05 -11.92
N ALA A 363 19.03 -11.05 -12.62
CA ALA A 363 18.52 -10.58 -13.91
C ALA A 363 19.65 -10.01 -14.77
N PRO A 364 20.62 -10.83 -15.21
CA PRO A 364 21.81 -10.35 -15.93
C PRO A 364 21.50 -9.79 -17.32
N GLY A 365 20.30 -10.06 -17.86
CA GLY A 365 19.86 -9.57 -19.16
C GLY A 365 19.29 -8.15 -19.17
N MET A 366 19.02 -7.56 -18.00
CA MET A 366 18.51 -6.19 -17.91
C MET A 366 19.56 -5.18 -18.39
N GLN A 367 19.16 -4.27 -19.28
CA GLN A 367 20.00 -3.20 -19.80
C GLN A 367 19.61 -1.83 -19.22
N GLY A 368 18.33 -1.63 -18.91
CA GLY A 368 17.79 -0.38 -18.37
C GLY A 368 16.77 -0.61 -17.27
N THR A 369 16.43 0.47 -16.58
CA THR A 369 15.46 0.45 -15.48
C THR A 369 14.08 -0.03 -15.93
N GLN A 370 13.64 0.38 -17.13
CA GLN A 370 12.35 -0.01 -17.70
C GLN A 370 12.21 -1.52 -17.94
N ASP A 371 13.33 -2.25 -18.15
CA ASP A 371 13.31 -3.69 -18.43
C ASP A 371 12.78 -4.50 -17.24
N VAL A 372 12.77 -3.92 -16.04
CA VAL A 372 12.28 -4.58 -14.81
C VAL A 372 10.83 -5.06 -14.96
N ALA A 373 10.02 -4.38 -15.78
CA ALA A 373 8.63 -4.74 -16.02
C ALA A 373 8.48 -6.15 -16.61
N ILE A 374 9.35 -6.52 -17.57
CA ILE A 374 9.30 -7.82 -18.27
C ILE A 374 10.40 -8.79 -17.85
N ALA A 375 11.38 -8.35 -17.06
CA ALA A 375 12.49 -9.20 -16.62
C ALA A 375 11.98 -10.35 -15.73
N ARG A 376 12.31 -11.59 -16.10
CA ARG A 376 12.14 -12.74 -15.24
C ARG A 376 13.37 -12.88 -14.34
N PHE A 377 13.16 -12.79 -13.03
CA PHE A 377 14.24 -12.94 -12.05
C PHE A 377 14.53 -14.42 -11.77
N ASP A 378 15.81 -14.76 -11.71
CA ASP A 378 16.28 -16.07 -11.27
C ASP A 378 16.35 -16.10 -9.73
N TYR A 379 15.36 -16.69 -9.08
CA TYR A 379 15.30 -16.83 -7.62
C TYR A 379 16.41 -17.75 -7.06
N SER A 380 16.97 -18.63 -7.89
CA SER A 380 18.08 -19.49 -7.47
C SER A 380 19.38 -18.71 -7.24
N ALA A 381 19.48 -17.51 -7.83
CA ALA A 381 20.64 -16.62 -7.67
C ALA A 381 20.58 -15.76 -6.40
N LEU A 382 19.45 -15.77 -5.65
CA LEU A 382 19.27 -14.90 -4.48
C LEU A 382 20.21 -15.27 -3.31
N ASP A 383 20.43 -16.55 -3.04
CA ASP A 383 21.20 -17.04 -1.88
C ASP A 383 22.37 -17.95 -2.33
N GLN A 384 23.32 -17.40 -3.11
CA GLN A 384 24.51 -18.12 -3.56
C GLN A 384 25.71 -17.77 -2.68
N GLU A 385 26.50 -18.79 -2.28
CA GLU A 385 27.64 -18.63 -1.35
C GLU A 385 28.74 -17.69 -1.85
N ASN A 386 28.89 -17.57 -3.17
CA ASN A 386 29.87 -16.70 -3.79
C ASN A 386 29.43 -15.24 -3.94
N HIS A 387 28.19 -14.90 -3.53
CA HIS A 387 27.72 -13.52 -3.55
C HIS A 387 28.03 -12.82 -2.22
N ALA A 388 28.49 -11.57 -2.30
CA ALA A 388 28.70 -10.73 -1.12
C ALA A 388 27.35 -10.42 -0.45
N THR A 389 26.33 -10.06 -1.22
CA THR A 389 24.95 -9.90 -0.71
C THR A 389 24.13 -11.15 -1.05
N ARG A 390 23.44 -11.69 -0.04
CA ARG A 390 22.57 -12.86 -0.14
C ARG A 390 21.19 -12.54 0.41
N LEU A 391 20.14 -13.05 -0.26
CA LEU A 391 18.77 -12.90 0.18
C LEU A 391 18.16 -14.29 0.36
N ARG A 392 17.93 -14.67 1.62
CA ARG A 392 17.46 -15.99 2.04
C ARG A 392 15.97 -15.93 2.37
N LEU A 393 15.15 -16.45 1.46
CA LEU A 393 13.68 -16.51 1.57
C LEU A 393 13.26 -17.70 2.47
N ASN A 394 11.97 -17.73 2.84
CA ASN A 394 11.36 -18.75 3.72
C ASN A 394 12.11 -18.89 5.06
N SER A 395 12.66 -17.79 5.57
CA SER A 395 13.56 -17.75 6.72
C SER A 395 13.02 -16.80 7.79
N THR A 396 12.34 -17.36 8.79
CA THR A 396 11.72 -16.58 9.85
C THR A 396 12.67 -16.39 11.02
N ALA A 397 13.11 -15.16 11.29
CA ALA A 397 13.88 -14.83 12.48
C ALA A 397 13.06 -15.09 13.75
N VAL A 398 13.69 -15.67 14.78
CA VAL A 398 13.06 -16.02 16.07
C VAL A 398 13.86 -15.57 17.28
N GLY A 399 15.03 -14.96 17.07
CA GLY A 399 15.85 -14.38 18.13
C GLY A 399 16.98 -13.55 17.55
N VAL A 400 17.22 -12.38 18.14
CA VAL A 400 18.34 -11.49 17.78
C VAL A 400 18.92 -10.94 19.06
N ARG A 401 20.22 -11.05 19.25
CA ARG A 401 20.92 -10.58 20.47
C ARG A 401 22.39 -10.32 20.20
N GLU A 402 22.99 -9.48 20.99
CA GLU A 402 24.44 -9.37 21.05
C GLU A 402 25.06 -10.53 21.84
N ASN A 403 26.23 -11.00 21.42
CA ASN A 403 27.01 -12.01 22.12
C ASN A 403 28.22 -11.39 22.83
N ASN A 404 28.93 -12.19 23.62
CA ASN A 404 30.11 -11.77 24.39
C ASN A 404 31.33 -11.36 23.52
N ASN A 405 31.26 -11.59 22.21
CA ASN A 405 32.29 -11.25 21.24
C ASN A 405 32.01 -9.92 20.52
N ASN A 406 31.05 -9.13 20.98
CA ASN A 406 30.59 -7.93 20.31
C ASN A 406 30.07 -8.18 18.89
N GLN A 407 29.38 -9.28 18.68
CA GLN A 407 28.72 -9.65 17.43
C GLN A 407 27.24 -9.84 17.69
N VAL A 408 26.43 -9.69 16.64
CA VAL A 408 24.99 -10.03 16.69
C VAL A 408 24.82 -11.48 16.26
N GLU A 409 24.09 -12.26 17.06
CA GLU A 409 23.58 -13.58 16.70
C GLU A 409 22.12 -13.45 16.25
N VAL A 410 21.82 -14.04 15.09
CA VAL A 410 20.46 -14.13 14.56
C VAL A 410 20.04 -15.59 14.46
N ASP A 411 19.03 -15.95 15.23
CA ASP A 411 18.39 -17.27 15.21
C ASP A 411 17.18 -17.21 14.25
N TYR A 412 17.08 -18.16 13.34
CA TYR A 412 15.97 -18.23 12.40
C TYR A 412 15.55 -19.67 12.11
N VAL A 413 14.34 -19.84 11.55
CA VAL A 413 13.81 -21.12 11.10
C VAL A 413 13.61 -21.07 9.60
N GLN A 414 14.21 -21.99 8.87
CA GLN A 414 14.07 -22.17 7.43
C GLN A 414 13.64 -23.60 7.14
N GLN A 415 12.48 -23.79 6.49
CA GLN A 415 11.96 -25.13 6.14
C GLN A 415 11.98 -26.12 7.34
N GLY A 416 11.62 -25.63 8.52
CA GLY A 416 11.58 -26.42 9.75
C GLY A 416 12.96 -26.64 10.42
N LYS A 417 14.07 -26.21 9.84
CA LYS A 417 15.40 -26.26 10.42
C LYS A 417 15.69 -24.98 11.20
N ALA A 418 16.13 -25.11 12.44
CA ALA A 418 16.51 -24.00 13.28
C ALA A 418 18.02 -23.75 13.12
N GLN A 419 18.38 -22.56 12.66
CA GLN A 419 19.74 -22.18 12.30
C GLN A 419 20.15 -20.88 12.97
N ARG A 420 21.48 -20.67 13.09
CA ARG A 420 22.08 -19.46 13.65
C ARG A 420 23.20 -18.97 12.76
N VAL A 421 23.21 -17.65 12.54
CA VAL A 421 24.27 -16.91 11.85
C VAL A 421 24.74 -15.75 12.72
N THR A 422 25.92 -15.20 12.42
CA THR A 422 26.50 -14.06 13.13
C THR A 422 26.78 -12.90 12.20
N ALA A 423 26.77 -11.67 12.76
CA ALA A 423 27.17 -10.48 12.03
C ALA A 423 27.81 -9.44 12.97
N ASP A 424 28.46 -8.44 12.38
CA ASP A 424 28.93 -7.27 13.11
C ASP A 424 27.77 -6.35 13.49
N HIS A 425 26.76 -6.23 12.62
CA HIS A 425 25.59 -5.36 12.76
C HIS A 425 24.29 -6.06 12.34
N CYS A 426 23.14 -5.58 12.87
CA CYS A 426 21.83 -6.05 12.46
C CYS A 426 20.86 -4.88 12.26
N VAL A 427 20.06 -4.95 11.18
CA VAL A 427 18.92 -4.05 10.98
C VAL A 427 17.63 -4.88 11.01
N LEU A 428 16.75 -4.56 11.95
CA LEU A 428 15.41 -5.13 12.05
C LEU A 428 14.44 -4.33 11.17
N ALA A 429 14.17 -4.84 9.98
CA ALA A 429 13.25 -4.24 9.01
C ALA A 429 11.89 -4.97 8.97
N CYS A 430 11.57 -5.70 10.03
CA CYS A 430 10.31 -6.40 10.25
C CYS A 430 9.31 -5.55 11.05
N TYR A 431 8.10 -6.06 11.28
CA TYR A 431 7.05 -5.33 12.02
C TYR A 431 7.47 -5.02 13.44
N ASN A 432 7.30 -3.77 13.88
CA ASN A 432 7.66 -3.32 15.22
C ASN A 432 7.13 -4.21 16.33
N ALA A 433 5.87 -4.67 16.24
CA ALA A 433 5.25 -5.51 17.25
C ALA A 433 5.90 -6.91 17.40
N LEU A 434 6.71 -7.36 16.45
CA LEU A 434 7.46 -8.62 16.53
C LEU A 434 8.80 -8.44 17.27
N ILE A 435 9.40 -7.25 17.19
CA ILE A 435 10.76 -6.98 17.67
C ILE A 435 10.95 -7.27 19.17
N PRO A 436 10.02 -6.92 20.08
CA PRO A 436 10.14 -7.30 21.50
C PRO A 436 10.27 -8.81 21.76
N HIS A 437 9.72 -9.64 20.86
CA HIS A 437 9.84 -11.10 20.93
C HIS A 437 11.17 -11.62 20.37
N LEU A 438 11.77 -10.89 19.43
CA LEU A 438 13.11 -11.19 18.87
C LEU A 438 14.22 -10.76 19.82
N CYS A 439 14.06 -9.59 20.46
CA CYS A 439 15.04 -8.94 21.32
C CYS A 439 14.48 -8.69 22.72
N PRO A 440 14.24 -9.73 23.54
CA PRO A 440 13.61 -9.59 24.87
C PRO A 440 14.45 -8.77 25.86
N GLU A 441 15.76 -8.58 25.60
CA GLU A 441 16.65 -7.79 26.44
C GLU A 441 16.54 -6.28 26.23
N MET A 442 15.77 -5.81 25.23
CA MET A 442 15.51 -4.37 25.03
C MET A 442 14.87 -3.74 26.27
N PRO A 443 15.13 -2.44 26.55
CA PRO A 443 14.45 -1.67 27.59
C PRO A 443 12.91 -1.78 27.49
N GLU A 444 12.23 -1.75 28.62
CA GLU A 444 10.77 -1.96 28.66
C GLU A 444 10.01 -0.86 27.94
N ASP A 445 10.39 0.42 28.14
CA ASP A 445 9.84 1.56 27.46
C ASP A 445 9.98 1.47 25.92
N GLN A 446 11.11 0.96 25.45
CA GLN A 446 11.34 0.70 24.01
C GLN A 446 10.40 -0.40 23.50
N LYS A 447 10.24 -1.50 24.24
CA LYS A 447 9.30 -2.58 23.89
C LYS A 447 7.85 -2.13 23.90
N GLU A 448 7.46 -1.29 24.86
CA GLU A 448 6.13 -0.67 24.90
C GLU A 448 5.91 0.24 23.68
N GLY A 449 6.90 1.07 23.33
CA GLY A 449 6.87 1.92 22.14
C GLY A 449 6.70 1.12 20.84
N LEU A 450 7.48 0.04 20.67
CA LEU A 450 7.37 -0.86 19.52
C LEU A 450 6.01 -1.57 19.42
N SER A 451 5.37 -1.83 20.55
CA SER A 451 4.09 -2.55 20.62
C SER A 451 2.87 -1.63 20.51
N TYR A 452 3.06 -0.32 20.54
CA TYR A 452 1.96 0.66 20.59
C TYR A 452 1.12 0.68 19.31
N GLY A 453 1.78 0.77 18.15
CA GLY A 453 1.13 0.87 16.85
C GLY A 453 0.51 -0.46 16.40
N VAL A 454 -0.72 -0.43 15.92
CA VAL A 454 -1.43 -1.60 15.37
C VAL A 454 -1.65 -1.39 13.90
N LYS A 455 -0.98 -2.19 13.06
CA LYS A 455 -1.03 -2.08 11.59
C LYS A 455 -2.45 -2.27 11.06
N THR A 456 -2.79 -1.50 10.04
CA THR A 456 -4.07 -1.55 9.34
C THR A 456 -4.08 -2.70 8.33
N PRO A 457 -5.08 -3.60 8.38
CA PRO A 457 -5.15 -4.72 7.46
C PRO A 457 -5.79 -4.33 6.11
N PHE A 458 -5.31 -5.00 5.05
CA PHE A 458 -5.89 -4.92 3.70
C PHE A 458 -5.94 -6.29 3.03
N VAL A 459 -6.81 -6.41 2.03
CA VAL A 459 -6.84 -7.51 1.08
C VAL A 459 -6.86 -6.93 -0.33
N TYR A 460 -5.88 -7.32 -1.14
CA TYR A 460 -5.82 -6.98 -2.56
C TYR A 460 -6.04 -8.24 -3.38
N ALA A 461 -7.06 -8.24 -4.21
CA ALA A 461 -7.33 -9.36 -5.10
C ALA A 461 -7.10 -8.95 -6.56
N ASN A 462 -6.48 -9.84 -7.32
CA ASN A 462 -6.29 -9.70 -8.75
C ASN A 462 -7.00 -10.86 -9.45
N VAL A 463 -7.93 -10.53 -10.35
CA VAL A 463 -8.79 -11.47 -11.04
C VAL A 463 -8.51 -11.40 -12.53
N GLN A 464 -7.89 -12.46 -13.07
CA GLN A 464 -7.69 -12.58 -14.50
C GLN A 464 -9.00 -12.94 -15.19
N LEU A 465 -9.44 -12.11 -16.12
CA LEU A 465 -10.56 -12.36 -17.00
C LEU A 465 -10.07 -12.78 -18.38
N LYS A 466 -10.83 -13.67 -19.03
CA LYS A 466 -10.53 -14.13 -20.39
C LYS A 466 -10.50 -12.99 -21.42
N ASP A 467 -11.32 -11.95 -21.20
CA ASP A 467 -11.44 -10.75 -22.03
C ASP A 467 -12.05 -9.58 -21.23
N GLY A 468 -12.02 -8.38 -21.80
CA GLY A 468 -12.58 -7.18 -21.22
C GLY A 468 -13.98 -6.79 -21.70
N GLN A 469 -14.66 -7.66 -22.46
CA GLN A 469 -15.95 -7.34 -23.13
C GLN A 469 -17.05 -6.88 -22.17
N ALA A 470 -17.19 -7.52 -21.03
CA ALA A 470 -18.20 -7.14 -20.04
C ALA A 470 -17.80 -5.87 -19.27
N TYR A 471 -16.53 -5.77 -18.90
CA TYR A 471 -16.02 -4.62 -18.13
C TYR A 471 -16.09 -3.31 -18.92
N SER A 472 -15.79 -3.36 -20.22
CA SER A 472 -15.84 -2.18 -21.12
C SER A 472 -17.21 -1.52 -21.19
N LYS A 473 -18.29 -2.23 -20.84
CA LYS A 473 -19.66 -1.71 -20.84
C LYS A 473 -20.05 -1.01 -19.54
N LEU A 474 -19.17 -0.98 -18.55
CA LEU A 474 -19.44 -0.27 -17.28
C LEU A 474 -19.32 1.26 -17.42
N GLY A 475 -18.55 1.75 -18.38
CA GLY A 475 -18.39 3.19 -18.66
C GLY A 475 -17.38 3.91 -17.77
N ALA A 476 -16.64 3.21 -16.89
CA ALA A 476 -15.53 3.74 -16.11
C ALA A 476 -14.49 2.66 -15.81
N THR A 477 -13.24 3.06 -15.55
CA THR A 477 -12.14 2.14 -15.20
C THR A 477 -12.11 1.78 -13.74
N LEU A 478 -12.69 2.61 -12.88
CA LEU A 478 -12.71 2.51 -11.43
C LEU A 478 -14.11 2.61 -10.88
N PHE A 479 -14.46 1.72 -9.97
CA PHE A 479 -15.70 1.76 -9.19
C PHE A 479 -15.44 1.68 -7.70
N GLN A 480 -16.04 2.61 -6.96
CA GLN A 480 -16.26 2.46 -5.53
C GLN A 480 -17.52 1.61 -5.33
N CYS A 481 -17.38 0.56 -4.51
CA CYS A 481 -18.43 -0.42 -4.21
C CYS A 481 -18.72 -0.40 -2.69
N PRO A 482 -19.34 0.66 -2.16
CA PRO A 482 -19.37 0.94 -0.71
C PRO A 482 -20.13 -0.09 0.13
N TYR A 483 -20.95 -0.92 -0.48
CA TYR A 483 -21.77 -1.93 0.20
C TYR A 483 -21.32 -3.37 -0.08
N ASP A 484 -20.22 -3.53 -0.79
CA ASP A 484 -19.66 -4.82 -1.16
C ASP A 484 -18.46 -5.21 -0.28
N PRO A 485 -18.08 -6.50 -0.27
CA PRO A 485 -16.88 -6.95 0.44
C PRO A 485 -15.59 -6.25 -0.02
N PHE A 486 -15.45 -6.00 -1.33
CA PHE A 486 -14.35 -5.24 -1.91
C PHE A 486 -14.84 -3.86 -2.30
N GLN A 487 -14.45 -2.85 -1.54
CA GLN A 487 -14.95 -1.48 -1.70
C GLN A 487 -14.39 -0.75 -2.94
N TRP A 488 -13.35 -1.30 -3.56
CA TRP A 488 -12.70 -0.76 -4.74
C TRP A 488 -12.56 -1.85 -5.80
N VAL A 489 -12.99 -1.55 -7.02
CA VAL A 489 -12.86 -2.41 -8.19
C VAL A 489 -12.35 -1.58 -9.35
N SER A 490 -11.20 -1.93 -9.91
CA SER A 490 -10.61 -1.21 -11.05
C SER A 490 -9.93 -2.14 -12.03
N THR A 491 -9.55 -1.61 -13.19
CA THR A 491 -8.57 -2.27 -14.04
C THR A 491 -7.19 -2.22 -13.40
N SER A 492 -6.29 -3.16 -13.75
CA SER A 492 -4.86 -3.04 -13.44
C SER A 492 -4.27 -1.77 -14.07
N PRO A 493 -3.14 -1.26 -13.54
CA PRO A 493 -2.51 -0.06 -14.08
C PRO A 493 -2.21 -0.17 -15.58
N ALA A 494 -2.70 0.81 -16.35
CA ALA A 494 -2.52 0.86 -17.80
C ALA A 494 -1.24 1.59 -18.16
N VAL A 495 -0.07 1.03 -17.83
CA VAL A 495 1.25 1.60 -18.08
C VAL A 495 2.03 0.70 -19.02
N ALA A 496 2.45 1.24 -20.16
CA ALA A 496 3.30 0.54 -21.13
C ALA A 496 4.77 0.92 -20.88
N VAL A 497 5.62 -0.03 -20.49
CA VAL A 497 7.02 0.25 -20.14
C VAL A 497 7.92 -0.97 -20.41
N GLY A 498 9.10 -0.73 -20.96
CA GLY A 498 10.14 -1.75 -21.12
C GLY A 498 9.71 -2.96 -21.96
N GLY A 499 8.80 -2.76 -22.92
CA GLY A 499 8.22 -3.84 -23.72
C GLY A 499 7.00 -4.53 -23.10
N TYR A 500 6.59 -4.15 -21.87
CA TYR A 500 5.30 -4.53 -21.33
C TYR A 500 4.18 -3.72 -21.99
N GLU A 501 3.15 -4.41 -22.43
CA GLU A 501 1.96 -3.83 -23.05
C GLU A 501 0.71 -4.23 -22.26
N PRO A 502 0.01 -3.27 -21.63
CA PRO A 502 -1.29 -3.54 -21.00
C PRO A 502 -2.36 -3.87 -22.04
N PRO A 503 -3.53 -4.39 -21.65
CA PRO A 503 -4.65 -4.64 -22.56
C PRO A 503 -5.02 -3.38 -23.36
N ARG A 504 -5.23 -3.53 -24.66
CA ARG A 504 -5.54 -2.41 -25.59
C ARG A 504 -6.99 -2.35 -26.05
N GLY A 505 -7.75 -3.42 -25.83
CA GLY A 505 -9.13 -3.48 -26.27
C GLY A 505 -9.98 -4.49 -25.47
N PRO A 506 -11.30 -4.48 -25.69
CA PRO A 506 -12.21 -5.35 -24.97
C PRO A 506 -12.04 -6.83 -25.31
N ASP A 507 -11.36 -7.16 -26.41
CA ASP A 507 -11.08 -8.55 -26.80
C ASP A 507 -9.82 -9.11 -26.13
N ASP A 508 -8.98 -8.25 -25.55
CA ASP A 508 -7.78 -8.65 -24.83
C ASP A 508 -8.14 -9.25 -23.45
N PRO A 509 -7.38 -10.26 -22.99
CA PRO A 509 -7.44 -10.67 -21.59
C PRO A 509 -7.03 -9.51 -20.68
N MET A 510 -7.65 -9.40 -19.51
CA MET A 510 -7.39 -8.33 -18.57
C MET A 510 -7.31 -8.83 -17.12
N VAL A 511 -6.79 -8.01 -16.25
CA VAL A 511 -6.83 -8.23 -14.81
C VAL A 511 -7.68 -7.14 -14.16
N VAL A 512 -8.66 -7.56 -13.35
CA VAL A 512 -9.43 -6.69 -12.46
C VAL A 512 -8.75 -6.68 -11.11
N PHE A 513 -8.40 -5.49 -10.63
CA PHE A 513 -7.88 -5.23 -9.31
C PHE A 513 -9.02 -4.92 -8.35
N MET A 514 -9.04 -5.55 -7.19
CA MET A 514 -10.05 -5.35 -6.16
C MET A 514 -9.37 -5.12 -4.81
N MET A 515 -9.85 -4.14 -4.03
CA MET A 515 -9.29 -3.85 -2.72
C MET A 515 -10.37 -3.87 -1.65
N ARG A 516 -10.00 -4.42 -0.49
CA ARG A 516 -10.84 -4.50 0.71
C ARG A 516 -10.08 -4.00 1.92
N SER A 517 -10.71 -3.09 2.69
CA SER A 517 -10.37 -2.85 4.08
C SER A 517 -11.52 -3.32 4.98
N PRO A 518 -11.26 -4.07 6.03
CA PRO A 518 -12.30 -4.59 6.91
C PRO A 518 -12.84 -3.57 7.92
N MET A 519 -12.33 -2.32 7.90
CA MET A 519 -12.75 -1.23 8.81
C MET A 519 -14.03 -0.55 8.34
N THR A 520 -15.03 -1.34 8.00
CA THR A 520 -16.39 -0.90 7.61
C THR A 520 -17.39 -1.27 8.70
N GLY A 521 -18.45 -0.51 8.84
CA GLY A 521 -19.54 -0.82 9.77
C GLY A 521 -19.92 0.36 10.67
N PRO A 522 -20.82 0.11 11.65
CA PRO A 522 -21.27 1.12 12.57
C PRO A 522 -20.18 1.59 13.52
N GLU A 523 -20.44 2.69 14.23
CA GLU A 523 -19.58 3.17 15.31
C GLU A 523 -19.28 2.08 16.34
N GLN A 524 -18.02 1.99 16.75
CA GLN A 524 -17.57 1.00 17.73
C GLN A 524 -17.12 1.69 19.03
N PRO A 525 -17.47 1.14 20.22
CA PRO A 525 -17.03 1.69 21.50
C PRO A 525 -15.54 1.39 21.79
N ALA A 526 -14.93 0.47 21.05
CA ALA A 526 -13.54 0.08 21.22
C ALA A 526 -12.59 1.15 20.65
N SER A 527 -11.38 1.25 21.17
CA SER A 527 -10.33 2.09 20.59
C SER A 527 -10.04 1.68 19.15
N CYS A 528 -9.57 2.61 18.31
CA CYS A 528 -9.21 2.27 16.93
C CYS A 528 -8.18 1.13 16.87
N ARG A 529 -7.20 1.10 17.76
CA ARG A 529 -6.21 0.01 17.83
C ARG A 529 -6.84 -1.35 18.11
N ASP A 530 -7.88 -1.42 18.95
CA ASP A 530 -8.61 -2.68 19.22
C ASP A 530 -9.48 -3.08 18.03
N GLN A 531 -10.12 -2.10 17.36
CA GLN A 531 -10.82 -2.34 16.09
C GLN A 531 -9.88 -2.91 15.03
N LEU A 532 -8.67 -2.35 14.88
CA LEU A 532 -7.65 -2.86 13.97
C LEU A 532 -7.18 -4.28 14.34
N ARG A 533 -7.04 -4.61 15.62
CA ARG A 533 -6.74 -5.99 16.07
C ARG A 533 -7.84 -6.97 15.65
N MET A 534 -9.10 -6.60 15.83
CA MET A 534 -10.26 -7.42 15.40
C MET A 534 -10.28 -7.55 13.86
N ALA A 535 -10.07 -6.45 13.16
CA ALA A 535 -10.03 -6.44 11.70
C ALA A 535 -8.90 -7.32 11.13
N ARG A 536 -7.69 -7.27 11.74
CA ARG A 536 -6.58 -8.17 11.38
C ARG A 536 -6.94 -9.63 11.60
N HIS A 537 -7.58 -9.94 12.73
CA HIS A 537 -8.03 -11.30 13.01
C HIS A 537 -9.02 -11.79 11.96
N THR A 538 -9.99 -10.95 11.56
CA THR A 538 -10.94 -11.28 10.50
C THR A 538 -10.25 -11.58 9.18
N VAL A 539 -9.34 -10.68 8.74
CA VAL A 539 -8.58 -10.88 7.49
C VAL A 539 -7.76 -12.16 7.55
N TYR A 540 -7.13 -12.42 8.68
CA TYR A 540 -6.26 -13.57 8.86
C TYR A 540 -7.01 -14.90 8.89
N SER A 541 -8.20 -14.94 9.54
CA SER A 541 -8.99 -16.14 9.70
C SER A 541 -9.88 -16.48 8.49
N THR A 542 -10.03 -15.55 7.53
CA THR A 542 -10.83 -15.81 6.33
C THR A 542 -10.04 -16.70 5.35
N PRO A 543 -10.54 -17.89 5.00
CA PRO A 543 -9.89 -18.80 4.06
C PRO A 543 -9.99 -18.30 2.62
N PHE A 544 -9.19 -18.85 1.72
CA PHE A 544 -9.20 -18.48 0.30
C PHE A 544 -10.56 -18.71 -0.35
N ASP A 545 -11.21 -19.83 -0.07
CA ASP A 545 -12.50 -20.19 -0.66
C ASP A 545 -13.58 -19.13 -0.38
N ASP A 546 -13.59 -18.55 0.83
CA ASP A 546 -14.53 -17.48 1.19
C ASP A 546 -14.22 -16.18 0.41
N TYR A 547 -12.96 -15.82 0.24
CA TYR A 547 -12.58 -14.69 -0.61
C TYR A 547 -12.94 -14.94 -2.07
N GLU A 548 -12.65 -16.12 -2.61
CA GLU A 548 -12.99 -16.51 -3.97
C GLU A 548 -14.50 -16.41 -4.21
N GLN A 549 -15.31 -16.94 -3.30
CA GLN A 549 -16.76 -16.86 -3.39
C GLN A 549 -17.26 -15.41 -3.41
N GLN A 550 -16.74 -14.56 -2.51
CA GLN A 550 -17.11 -13.14 -2.46
C GLN A 550 -16.73 -12.40 -3.76
N ILE A 551 -15.53 -12.66 -4.29
CA ILE A 551 -15.04 -12.07 -5.54
C ILE A 551 -15.95 -12.48 -6.70
N ARG A 552 -16.24 -13.78 -6.85
CA ARG A 552 -17.09 -14.32 -7.92
C ARG A 552 -18.51 -13.74 -7.86
N GLN A 553 -19.10 -13.66 -6.66
CA GLN A 553 -20.43 -13.10 -6.46
C GLN A 553 -20.48 -11.61 -6.78
N GLN A 554 -19.50 -10.82 -6.30
CA GLN A 554 -19.43 -9.38 -6.54
C GLN A 554 -19.23 -9.07 -8.03
N LEU A 555 -18.30 -9.74 -8.72
CA LEU A 555 -18.07 -9.57 -10.15
C LEU A 555 -19.27 -10.04 -10.98
N GLN A 556 -19.93 -11.15 -10.60
CA GLN A 556 -21.16 -11.58 -11.26
C GLN A 556 -22.28 -10.54 -11.11
N SER A 557 -22.44 -9.95 -9.95
CA SER A 557 -23.44 -8.90 -9.72
C SER A 557 -23.13 -7.61 -10.48
N LEU A 558 -21.83 -7.27 -10.60
CA LEU A 558 -21.40 -6.05 -11.30
C LEU A 558 -21.45 -6.21 -12.83
N LEU A 559 -21.00 -7.34 -13.35
CA LEU A 559 -20.76 -7.55 -14.79
C LEU A 559 -21.79 -8.45 -15.47
N GLY A 560 -22.59 -9.22 -14.72
CA GLY A 560 -23.46 -10.26 -15.28
C GLY A 560 -24.50 -9.72 -16.29
N LYS A 561 -25.07 -8.53 -16.06
CA LYS A 561 -25.97 -7.86 -17.01
C LYS A 561 -25.30 -7.49 -18.35
N HIS A 562 -23.98 -7.51 -18.41
CA HIS A 562 -23.18 -7.23 -19.59
C HIS A 562 -22.67 -8.50 -20.31
N GLY A 563 -23.13 -9.68 -19.86
CA GLY A 563 -22.82 -10.96 -20.46
C GLY A 563 -21.70 -11.73 -19.79
N PHE A 564 -21.24 -11.29 -18.62
CA PHE A 564 -20.21 -11.98 -17.83
C PHE A 564 -20.79 -13.21 -17.10
N ASN A 565 -20.00 -14.30 -17.09
CA ASN A 565 -20.25 -15.48 -16.30
C ASN A 565 -18.99 -15.83 -15.50
N HIS A 566 -19.08 -15.74 -14.18
CA HIS A 566 -17.94 -15.95 -13.29
C HIS A 566 -17.33 -17.36 -13.34
N GLU A 567 -18.09 -18.38 -13.82
CA GLU A 567 -17.59 -19.76 -13.94
C GLU A 567 -16.69 -19.94 -15.16
N THR A 568 -16.97 -19.20 -16.25
CA THR A 568 -16.26 -19.37 -17.53
C THR A 568 -15.28 -18.25 -17.85
N ASP A 569 -15.51 -17.06 -17.31
CA ASP A 569 -14.78 -15.85 -17.71
C ASP A 569 -13.63 -15.50 -16.75
N ILE A 570 -13.67 -16.01 -15.50
CA ILE A 570 -12.55 -15.92 -14.56
C ILE A 570 -11.57 -17.07 -14.83
N GLN A 571 -10.33 -16.72 -15.17
CA GLN A 571 -9.26 -17.67 -15.48
C GLN A 571 -8.36 -17.96 -14.28
N ALA A 572 -8.09 -16.94 -13.45
CA ALA A 572 -7.30 -17.07 -12.22
C ALA A 572 -7.69 -16.00 -11.19
N ILE A 573 -7.47 -16.30 -9.91
CA ILE A 573 -7.66 -15.38 -8.80
C ILE A 573 -6.42 -15.45 -7.91
N THR A 574 -5.86 -14.28 -7.58
CA THR A 574 -4.81 -14.12 -6.57
C THR A 574 -5.34 -13.21 -5.48
N VAL A 575 -5.30 -13.67 -4.23
CA VAL A 575 -5.68 -12.88 -3.06
C VAL A 575 -4.43 -12.59 -2.24
N ASN A 576 -3.98 -11.35 -2.27
CA ASN A 576 -2.87 -10.88 -1.43
C ASN A 576 -3.45 -10.46 -0.08
N ARG A 577 -3.35 -11.34 0.88
CA ARG A 577 -3.81 -11.13 2.25
C ARG A 577 -2.72 -10.39 3.04
N ILE A 578 -3.01 -9.17 3.49
CA ILE A 578 -2.07 -8.30 4.20
C ILE A 578 -2.65 -7.90 5.56
N PRO A 579 -2.64 -8.79 6.57
CA PRO A 579 -3.18 -8.48 7.90
C PRO A 579 -2.34 -7.45 8.66
N HIS A 580 -1.07 -7.28 8.29
CA HIS A 580 -0.16 -6.27 8.83
C HIS A 580 0.22 -5.28 7.74
N GLY A 581 -0.78 -4.53 7.22
CA GLY A 581 -0.63 -3.61 6.09
C GLY A 581 -0.01 -2.27 6.46
N TYR A 582 -0.78 -1.18 6.47
CA TYR A 582 -0.24 0.14 6.73
C TYR A 582 0.30 0.28 8.16
N ALA A 583 1.38 1.05 8.31
CA ALA A 583 1.83 1.53 9.61
C ALA A 583 0.70 2.33 10.29
N TYR A 584 0.61 2.21 11.62
CA TYR A 584 -0.38 2.95 12.38
C TYR A 584 -0.04 4.45 12.36
N ALA A 585 -0.87 5.23 11.72
CA ALA A 585 -0.86 6.68 11.85
C ALA A 585 -1.66 7.05 13.10
N TYR A 586 -1.13 7.96 13.91
CA TYR A 586 -1.81 8.42 15.10
C TYR A 586 -3.11 9.16 14.74
N LEU A 587 -4.17 8.86 15.47
CA LEU A 587 -5.51 9.38 15.26
C LEU A 587 -5.91 10.28 16.42
N SER A 588 -6.24 11.53 16.15
CA SER A 588 -6.50 12.55 17.17
C SER A 588 -7.65 12.24 18.12
N LEU A 589 -8.58 11.35 17.73
CA LEU A 589 -9.66 10.86 18.62
C LEU A 589 -9.20 9.88 19.71
N TYR A 590 -8.04 9.23 19.53
CA TYR A 590 -7.61 8.10 20.37
C TYR A 590 -6.20 8.26 20.94
N ASP A 591 -5.37 9.05 20.29
CA ASP A 591 -3.96 9.16 20.65
C ASP A 591 -3.66 10.55 21.19
N PRO A 592 -2.88 10.65 22.29
CA PRO A 592 -2.48 11.94 22.82
C PRO A 592 -1.48 12.63 21.88
N LYS A 593 -1.33 13.94 22.04
CA LYS A 593 -0.21 14.67 21.44
C LYS A 593 1.03 14.47 22.30
N TRP A 594 2.11 13.96 21.69
CA TRP A 594 3.41 13.80 22.35
C TRP A 594 4.32 14.95 22.00
N GLU A 595 5.21 15.29 22.92
CA GLU A 595 6.35 16.15 22.64
C GLU A 595 7.32 15.40 21.70
N GLU A 596 8.15 16.15 20.98
CA GLU A 596 9.18 15.57 20.10
C GLU A 596 10.12 14.62 20.86
N GLY A 597 10.38 13.46 20.30
CA GLY A 597 11.16 12.40 20.93
C GLY A 597 10.41 11.54 21.95
N GLN A 598 9.13 11.85 22.24
CA GLN A 598 8.32 11.13 23.22
C GLN A 598 7.23 10.25 22.60
N ALA A 599 7.05 10.31 21.29
CA ALA A 599 6.07 9.48 20.63
C ALA A 599 6.51 7.99 20.67
N PRO A 600 5.58 7.05 20.82
CA PRO A 600 5.90 5.62 20.93
C PRO A 600 6.81 5.09 19.82
N HIS A 601 6.61 5.52 18.57
CA HIS A 601 7.44 5.10 17.45
C HIS A 601 8.88 5.66 17.55
N GLU A 602 9.07 6.88 18.12
CA GLU A 602 10.37 7.51 18.32
C GLU A 602 11.17 6.79 19.42
N ILE A 603 10.50 6.47 20.55
CA ILE A 603 11.09 5.68 21.62
C ILE A 603 11.43 4.28 21.10
N GLY A 604 10.48 3.64 20.41
CA GLY A 604 10.62 2.27 19.92
C GLY A 604 11.74 2.07 18.91
N ARG A 605 12.01 3.07 18.05
CA ARG A 605 13.03 2.96 16.99
C ARG A 605 14.46 3.26 17.45
N ALA A 606 14.66 3.55 18.74
CA ALA A 606 16.01 3.83 19.25
C ALA A 606 16.97 2.67 18.98
N GLN A 607 18.22 3.02 18.67
CA GLN A 607 19.28 2.03 18.48
C GLN A 607 19.49 1.21 19.77
N PHE A 608 19.62 -0.10 19.65
CA PHE A 608 19.94 -1.02 20.73
C PHE A 608 21.29 -1.71 20.45
N GLY A 609 22.37 -1.10 20.91
CA GLY A 609 23.72 -1.58 20.66
C GLY A 609 24.02 -1.69 19.15
N ARG A 610 24.34 -2.90 18.70
CA ARG A 610 24.61 -3.23 17.29
C ARG A 610 23.36 -3.58 16.48
N ILE A 611 22.18 -3.26 17.02
CA ILE A 611 20.88 -3.53 16.41
C ILE A 611 20.18 -2.20 16.19
N SER A 612 19.79 -1.92 14.95
CA SER A 612 18.95 -0.77 14.57
C SER A 612 17.62 -1.23 13.97
N ILE A 613 16.63 -0.36 13.94
CA ILE A 613 15.27 -0.67 13.48
C ILE A 613 14.92 0.22 12.29
N ALA A 614 14.48 -0.38 11.18
CA ALA A 614 14.18 0.34 9.94
C ALA A 614 12.91 -0.19 9.27
N ASN A 615 11.80 0.50 9.46
CA ASN A 615 10.53 0.18 8.80
C ASN A 615 9.58 1.39 8.86
N THR A 616 8.45 1.32 8.17
CA THR A 616 7.44 2.38 8.18
C THR A 616 6.72 2.53 9.52
N ASP A 617 6.68 1.48 10.37
CA ASP A 617 6.11 1.58 11.72
C ASP A 617 6.93 2.55 12.59
N SER A 618 8.25 2.61 12.35
CA SER A 618 9.19 3.51 13.03
C SER A 618 9.05 4.98 12.63
N GLU A 619 8.26 5.26 11.60
CA GLU A 619 7.91 6.60 11.13
C GLU A 619 6.42 6.91 11.35
N ALA A 620 5.65 5.98 11.96
CA ALA A 620 4.21 6.05 12.16
C ALA A 620 3.42 6.46 10.90
N THR A 621 3.91 6.03 9.72
CA THR A 621 3.43 6.50 8.42
C THR A 621 3.73 5.47 7.33
N ALA A 622 2.74 5.15 6.48
CA ALA A 622 2.83 4.10 5.47
C ALA A 622 3.27 4.63 4.10
N LEU A 623 4.42 5.31 4.01
CA LEU A 623 4.99 5.82 2.75
C LEU A 623 6.33 5.16 2.43
N MET A 624 6.60 4.99 1.12
CA MET A 624 7.83 4.35 0.64
C MET A 624 9.08 5.19 0.92
N ASN A 625 9.03 6.50 0.71
CA ASN A 625 10.14 7.41 1.00
C ASN A 625 10.55 7.36 2.47
N LEU A 626 9.59 7.28 3.40
CA LEU A 626 9.87 7.17 4.83
C LEU A 626 10.44 5.78 5.21
N ALA A 627 10.11 4.73 4.45
CA ALA A 627 10.79 3.45 4.57
C ALA A 627 12.29 3.57 4.23
N PHE A 628 12.63 4.40 3.24
CA PHE A 628 14.02 4.68 2.85
C PHE A 628 14.74 5.55 3.88
N ASP A 629 14.07 6.56 4.41
CA ASP A 629 14.62 7.42 5.47
C ASP A 629 14.91 6.64 6.75
N ALA A 630 13.99 5.75 7.16
CA ALA A 630 14.21 4.85 8.29
C ALA A 630 15.42 3.91 8.06
N ALA A 631 15.57 3.42 6.84
CA ALA A 631 16.71 2.58 6.45
C ALA A 631 18.03 3.34 6.48
N TRP A 632 18.03 4.57 5.95
CA TRP A 632 19.21 5.45 6.00
C TRP A 632 19.64 5.73 7.43
N ARG A 633 18.71 6.15 8.29
CA ARG A 633 18.97 6.39 9.72
C ARG A 633 19.58 5.16 10.40
N ALA A 634 18.99 3.98 10.18
CA ALA A 634 19.47 2.75 10.79
C ALA A 634 20.88 2.35 10.34
N VAL A 635 21.25 2.64 9.09
CA VAL A 635 22.61 2.40 8.59
C VAL A 635 23.58 3.41 9.18
N GLU A 636 23.22 4.71 9.25
CA GLU A 636 24.04 5.73 9.90
C GLU A 636 24.32 5.37 11.35
N GLU A 637 23.33 4.91 12.13
CA GLU A 637 23.49 4.46 13.53
C GLU A 637 24.54 3.37 13.68
N GLN A 638 24.69 2.47 12.71
CA GLN A 638 25.60 1.32 12.78
C GLN A 638 26.98 1.60 12.18
N THR A 639 27.14 2.69 11.44
CA THR A 639 28.36 2.98 10.68
C THR A 639 29.01 4.34 11.02
N ALA A 640 28.46 5.05 12.04
CA ALA A 640 28.96 6.35 12.53
C ALA A 640 30.22 6.23 13.38
#